data_e89628cc0b8c996736edb904681468b6
#
_entry.id   e89628cc0b8c996736edb904681468b6
#
_cell.length_a   1.000
_cell.length_b   1.000
_cell.length_c   1.000
_cell.angle_alpha   90.00
_cell.angle_beta   90.00
_cell.angle_gamma   90.00
#
_symmetry.space_group_name_H-M   'P 1'
#
loop_
_entity.id
_entity.type
_entity.pdbx_description
1 polymer ?
#
loop_
_entity_poly.entity_id
_entity_poly.type
_entity_poly.pdbx_seq_one_letter_code
_entity_poly.pdbx_strand_id
1 'polypeptide(L)'
;MGGKAAILVGEAAKRQQHPLRELELLCRLPAGSTPPTSIKAAPWSLDGQTLQSALPRPKDFGAAWVLMQEMGAALPLADWVELVGGCDGPAVRAACWLWLQGPQLLFRNRQGQIEARPGDDLRRLRKDRHRQVLLDRLQDQWHGFLAQRQPIDPSSLAPAARSELELLMAWASGDGQEPLPTGLRQALQTARCEAEPGAIRHLLVDLGQWDPHQLPSLRSTTWDHGFSPELEAEAERLLASAGQPMAGDGERLDLMHLRSVTIDDEDTRDIDDGLALELTEAGVQRIWIHVADPGRLVEPESPLDLEARRRGSSLYLARGNLPMFPLQLTTGPFSLRAGERNAAWSIWVELDAQGGVAASGVQRSWVKPTYRLSYRDADELIELAPPQEADLLALHALLELRRRWRQGQGAQLMDQLEGRIRVNGGSAELEITEPGPSRNLVAEAMILAGAVVADLGCRHAMALPYRNQLPATLPSQAELSALPPGPVRHAAIKKCLGRGLTSTTPAAHFSLGLQAYVQATSPIRRYGDLLVQRQLLAHSQGLDPLSSDAMLDLINKMEIGIRQAVAISREDQRHWQQVWFEDHSQGQWPAIFLRWLRPQDQLGLVHVEELGMDLAAECPDGCQPAQNLVLRVQLVDSLRDQLRLRATA
;
A
#
# COMPACT_ATOMS: atom_id res chain seq x y z
N MET A 1 -44.23 45.76 -13.97
CA MET A 1 -45.23 44.76 -14.37
C MET A 1 -44.70 43.99 -15.54
N GLY A 2 -44.44 42.68 -15.39
CA GLY A 2 -43.86 41.85 -16.43
C GLY A 2 -44.91 41.38 -17.41
N GLY A 3 -45.10 42.14 -18.51
CA GLY A 3 -45.94 41.67 -19.63
C GLY A 3 -45.39 40.43 -20.28
N LYS A 4 -46.27 39.55 -20.75
CA LYS A 4 -45.94 38.38 -21.59
C LYS A 4 -46.39 38.61 -23.01
N ALA A 5 -45.59 38.24 -24.00
CA ALA A 5 -45.98 38.24 -25.40
C ALA A 5 -46.30 36.81 -25.83
N ALA A 6 -47.33 36.69 -26.66
CA ALA A 6 -47.66 35.44 -27.35
C ALA A 6 -46.80 35.37 -28.63
N ILE A 7 -45.98 34.35 -28.74
CA ILE A 7 -45.15 34.11 -29.92
C ILE A 7 -45.54 32.82 -30.62
N LEU A 8 -45.34 32.75 -31.94
CA LEU A 8 -45.47 31.56 -32.72
C LEU A 8 -44.07 30.94 -32.92
N VAL A 9 -43.90 29.67 -32.53
CA VAL A 9 -42.61 28.99 -32.60
C VAL A 9 -42.69 27.78 -33.52
N GLY A 10 -41.73 27.66 -34.41
CA GLY A 10 -41.55 26.55 -35.33
C GLY A 10 -42.53 26.52 -36.50
N GLU A 11 -42.34 25.61 -37.46
CA GLU A 11 -43.21 25.47 -38.63
C GLU A 11 -44.67 25.14 -38.28
N ALA A 12 -44.92 24.50 -37.16
CA ALA A 12 -46.27 24.12 -36.70
C ALA A 12 -47.02 25.28 -36.01
N ALA A 13 -46.47 26.49 -36.01
CA ALA A 13 -47.06 27.70 -35.43
C ALA A 13 -47.64 27.51 -33.99
N LYS A 14 -46.92 26.79 -33.13
CA LYS A 14 -47.30 26.63 -31.73
C LYS A 14 -47.24 27.96 -31.01
N ARG A 15 -48.37 28.39 -30.44
CA ARG A 15 -48.41 29.59 -29.59
C ARG A 15 -47.75 29.32 -28.26
N GLN A 16 -46.74 30.13 -27.91
CA GLN A 16 -46.07 30.12 -26.60
C GLN A 16 -46.12 31.51 -26.00
N GLN A 17 -46.19 31.60 -24.67
CA GLN A 17 -46.10 32.88 -23.95
C GLN A 17 -44.72 33.03 -23.34
N HIS A 18 -44.03 34.08 -23.74
CA HIS A 18 -42.71 34.41 -23.19
C HIS A 18 -42.73 35.82 -22.52
N PRO A 19 -41.97 36.01 -21.46
CA PRO A 19 -41.79 37.32 -20.85
C PRO A 19 -41.20 38.30 -21.86
N LEU A 20 -41.74 39.51 -21.92
CA LEU A 20 -41.21 40.55 -22.84
C LEU A 20 -39.71 40.86 -22.64
N ARG A 21 -39.19 40.68 -21.44
CA ARG A 21 -37.76 40.85 -21.13
C ARG A 21 -36.84 39.84 -21.81
N GLU A 22 -37.39 38.74 -22.26
CA GLU A 22 -36.66 37.64 -22.92
C GLU A 22 -36.76 37.73 -24.45
N LEU A 23 -37.47 38.73 -24.96
CA LEU A 23 -37.73 38.93 -26.38
C LEU A 23 -37.13 40.26 -26.83
N GLU A 24 -36.51 40.25 -28.00
CA GLU A 24 -36.04 41.45 -28.68
C GLU A 24 -36.83 41.65 -29.98
N LEU A 25 -37.39 42.83 -30.17
CA LEU A 25 -38.18 43.14 -31.39
C LEU A 25 -37.19 43.55 -32.49
N LEU A 26 -36.98 42.66 -33.45
CA LEU A 26 -36.09 42.95 -34.59
C LEU A 26 -36.73 43.82 -35.63
N CYS A 27 -37.97 43.55 -36.01
CA CYS A 27 -38.72 44.36 -36.99
C CYS A 27 -40.22 44.29 -36.73
N ARG A 28 -40.98 45.31 -37.19
CA ARG A 28 -42.42 45.33 -37.14
C ARG A 28 -43.01 44.86 -38.46
N LEU A 29 -44.20 44.31 -38.41
CA LEU A 29 -44.99 44.02 -39.61
C LEU A 29 -45.29 45.34 -40.33
N PRO A 30 -45.37 45.32 -41.72
CA PRO A 30 -45.82 46.49 -42.44
C PRO A 30 -47.19 46.96 -41.96
N ALA A 31 -47.41 48.30 -42.00
CA ALA A 31 -48.66 48.88 -41.54
C ALA A 31 -49.84 48.33 -42.35
N GLY A 32 -50.90 47.91 -41.67
CA GLY A 32 -52.07 47.29 -42.29
C GLY A 32 -51.99 45.77 -42.55
N SER A 33 -50.85 45.12 -42.20
CA SER A 33 -50.71 43.66 -42.34
C SER A 33 -51.42 42.94 -41.22
N THR A 34 -52.15 41.87 -41.55
CA THR A 34 -52.70 40.91 -40.55
C THR A 34 -51.59 40.06 -40.00
N PRO A 35 -51.55 39.75 -38.72
CA PRO A 35 -50.58 38.84 -38.14
C PRO A 35 -50.60 37.46 -38.87
N PRO A 36 -49.45 36.93 -39.34
CA PRO A 36 -49.39 35.67 -40.04
C PRO A 36 -49.81 34.51 -39.11
N THR A 37 -50.54 33.56 -39.65
CA THR A 37 -50.99 32.35 -38.91
C THR A 37 -49.91 31.27 -38.83
N SER A 38 -48.87 31.38 -39.64
CA SER A 38 -47.68 30.48 -39.66
C SER A 38 -46.43 31.24 -40.05
N ILE A 39 -45.27 30.70 -39.76
CA ILE A 39 -43.95 31.25 -40.16
C ILE A 39 -43.86 31.37 -41.70
N LYS A 40 -44.40 30.43 -42.48
CA LYS A 40 -44.44 30.45 -43.94
C LYS A 40 -45.31 31.57 -44.52
N ALA A 41 -46.23 32.10 -43.76
CA ALA A 41 -47.10 33.22 -44.15
C ALA A 41 -46.52 34.59 -43.74
N ALA A 42 -45.31 34.65 -43.23
CA ALA A 42 -44.62 35.88 -42.91
C ALA A 42 -44.32 36.67 -44.22
N PRO A 43 -44.40 38.01 -44.21
CA PRO A 43 -44.17 38.82 -45.44
C PRO A 43 -42.70 38.86 -45.89
N TRP A 44 -41.82 38.16 -45.22
CA TRP A 44 -40.41 38.00 -45.54
C TRP A 44 -39.91 36.60 -45.18
N SER A 45 -38.88 36.08 -45.92
CA SER A 45 -38.17 34.84 -45.60
C SER A 45 -36.99 35.17 -44.71
N LEU A 46 -36.80 34.36 -43.64
CA LEU A 46 -35.65 34.39 -42.75
C LEU A 46 -34.98 32.98 -42.68
N ASP A 47 -35.00 32.27 -43.79
CA ASP A 47 -34.24 31.01 -43.90
C ASP A 47 -32.74 31.23 -43.90
N GLY A 48 -31.96 30.14 -43.71
CA GLY A 48 -30.53 30.21 -43.57
C GLY A 48 -29.81 30.82 -44.80
N GLN A 49 -30.30 30.57 -46.02
CA GLN A 49 -29.74 31.10 -47.24
C GLN A 49 -29.99 32.59 -47.37
N THR A 50 -31.21 33.07 -47.08
CA THR A 50 -31.61 34.46 -47.09
C THR A 50 -30.82 35.25 -46.03
N LEU A 51 -30.64 34.70 -44.81
CA LEU A 51 -29.87 35.34 -43.74
C LEU A 51 -28.39 35.42 -44.10
N GLN A 52 -27.83 34.35 -44.67
CA GLN A 52 -26.43 34.35 -45.12
C GLN A 52 -26.16 35.38 -46.23
N SER A 53 -27.09 35.49 -47.19
CA SER A 53 -26.99 36.46 -48.26
C SER A 53 -27.17 37.92 -47.78
N ALA A 54 -27.96 38.14 -46.75
CA ALA A 54 -28.24 39.42 -46.14
C ALA A 54 -27.17 39.87 -45.12
N LEU A 55 -26.24 39.01 -44.73
CA LEU A 55 -25.19 39.32 -43.78
C LEU A 55 -24.14 40.27 -44.42
N PRO A 56 -23.89 41.46 -43.82
CA PRO A 56 -22.82 42.37 -44.27
C PRO A 56 -21.45 41.69 -44.24
N ARG A 57 -20.54 42.18 -45.09
CA ARG A 57 -19.19 41.64 -45.15
C ARG A 57 -18.40 41.95 -43.89
N PRO A 58 -17.44 41.13 -43.49
CA PRO A 58 -16.64 41.34 -42.26
C PRO A 58 -15.98 42.74 -42.19
N LYS A 59 -15.59 43.30 -43.34
CA LYS A 59 -15.01 44.64 -43.42
C LYS A 59 -16.00 45.76 -43.07
N ASP A 60 -17.30 45.57 -43.33
CA ASP A 60 -18.34 46.54 -43.08
C ASP A 60 -18.60 46.65 -41.56
N PHE A 61 -18.54 45.53 -40.82
CA PHE A 61 -18.54 45.56 -39.36
C PHE A 61 -17.29 46.23 -38.78
N GLY A 62 -16.14 46.03 -39.38
CA GLY A 62 -14.90 46.70 -38.99
C GLY A 62 -14.96 48.22 -39.19
N ALA A 63 -15.51 48.69 -40.34
CA ALA A 63 -15.70 50.10 -40.60
C ALA A 63 -16.70 50.73 -39.62
N ALA A 64 -17.83 50.08 -39.38
CA ALA A 64 -18.81 50.57 -38.38
C ALA A 64 -18.20 50.63 -36.98
N TRP A 65 -17.34 49.69 -36.61
CA TRP A 65 -16.64 49.75 -35.31
C TRP A 65 -15.73 50.97 -35.18
N VAL A 66 -14.96 51.29 -36.21
CA VAL A 66 -14.09 52.49 -36.25
C VAL A 66 -14.93 53.74 -36.09
N LEU A 67 -15.98 53.90 -36.90
CA LEU A 67 -16.86 55.06 -36.85
C LEU A 67 -17.51 55.24 -35.44
N MET A 68 -17.99 54.16 -34.85
CA MET A 68 -18.60 54.22 -33.51
C MET A 68 -17.57 54.51 -32.41
N GLN A 69 -16.31 54.13 -32.58
CA GLN A 69 -15.23 54.53 -31.64
C GLN A 69 -14.98 56.05 -31.72
N GLU A 70 -14.98 56.61 -32.94
CA GLU A 70 -14.82 58.05 -33.14
C GLU A 70 -16.02 58.86 -32.62
N MET A 71 -17.23 58.36 -32.83
CA MET A 71 -18.47 58.98 -32.36
C MET A 71 -18.64 58.91 -30.84
N GLY A 72 -18.05 57.89 -30.19
CA GLY A 72 -18.19 57.68 -28.73
C GLY A 72 -19.62 57.38 -28.28
N ALA A 73 -20.52 57.00 -29.17
CA ALA A 73 -21.95 56.82 -28.91
C ALA A 73 -22.40 55.36 -29.10
N ALA A 74 -23.38 54.97 -28.27
CA ALA A 74 -24.12 53.74 -28.44
C ALA A 74 -25.29 53.96 -29.41
N LEU A 75 -25.61 53.00 -30.27
CA LEU A 75 -26.67 53.07 -31.26
C LEU A 75 -27.75 52.02 -30.97
N PRO A 76 -29.04 52.36 -31.19
CA PRO A 76 -30.09 51.36 -31.25
C PRO A 76 -29.82 50.34 -32.35
N LEU A 77 -30.37 49.13 -32.23
CA LEU A 77 -30.14 48.04 -33.22
C LEU A 77 -30.45 48.47 -34.65
N ALA A 78 -31.52 49.22 -34.89
CA ALA A 78 -31.91 49.68 -36.21
C ALA A 78 -30.83 50.57 -36.85
N ASP A 79 -30.37 51.62 -36.14
CA ASP A 79 -29.37 52.55 -36.63
C ASP A 79 -28.01 51.90 -36.82
N TRP A 80 -27.68 50.96 -35.93
CA TRP A 80 -26.47 50.17 -36.06
C TRP A 80 -26.50 49.24 -37.29
N VAL A 81 -27.66 48.58 -37.57
CA VAL A 81 -27.83 47.77 -38.78
C VAL A 81 -27.70 48.60 -40.05
N GLU A 82 -28.28 49.80 -40.06
CA GLU A 82 -28.14 50.71 -41.20
C GLU A 82 -26.66 51.15 -41.40
N LEU A 83 -25.96 51.43 -40.31
CA LEU A 83 -24.54 51.79 -40.34
C LEU A 83 -23.68 50.64 -40.91
N VAL A 84 -23.96 49.38 -40.56
CA VAL A 84 -23.19 48.20 -40.99
C VAL A 84 -23.60 47.72 -42.37
N GLY A 85 -24.92 47.65 -42.64
CA GLY A 85 -25.50 47.00 -43.84
C GLY A 85 -25.85 47.96 -44.96
N GLY A 86 -25.81 49.27 -44.74
CA GLY A 86 -26.20 50.30 -45.69
C GLY A 86 -27.69 50.35 -46.02
N CYS A 87 -28.49 49.46 -45.43
CA CYS A 87 -29.94 49.44 -45.58
C CYS A 87 -30.56 48.74 -44.34
N ASP A 88 -31.80 49.12 -44.02
CA ASP A 88 -32.55 48.51 -42.94
C ASP A 88 -33.70 47.63 -43.52
N GLY A 89 -33.55 46.31 -43.42
CA GLY A 89 -34.57 45.38 -43.86
C GLY A 89 -34.64 44.17 -42.89
N PRO A 90 -35.78 43.44 -42.85
CA PRO A 90 -35.96 42.34 -41.90
C PRO A 90 -34.89 41.26 -41.96
N ALA A 91 -34.43 40.90 -43.14
CA ALA A 91 -33.40 39.86 -43.30
C ALA A 91 -32.00 40.36 -42.84
N VAL A 92 -31.66 41.63 -43.21
CA VAL A 92 -30.38 42.22 -42.79
C VAL A 92 -30.34 42.43 -41.28
N ARG A 93 -31.43 42.90 -40.72
CA ARG A 93 -31.58 43.13 -39.29
C ARG A 93 -31.48 41.79 -38.50
N ALA A 94 -32.15 40.74 -38.95
CA ALA A 94 -32.06 39.41 -38.36
C ALA A 94 -30.64 38.83 -38.50
N ALA A 95 -30.01 38.95 -39.66
CA ALA A 95 -28.64 38.46 -39.89
C ALA A 95 -27.63 39.21 -39.00
N CYS A 96 -27.72 40.54 -38.93
CA CYS A 96 -26.86 41.36 -38.05
C CYS A 96 -27.07 41.05 -36.58
N TRP A 97 -28.33 40.84 -36.14
CA TRP A 97 -28.62 40.49 -34.76
C TRP A 97 -28.04 39.12 -34.41
N LEU A 98 -28.22 38.08 -35.22
CA LEU A 98 -27.61 36.78 -35.02
C LEU A 98 -26.09 36.86 -34.99
N TRP A 99 -25.46 37.62 -35.87
CA TRP A 99 -24.03 37.85 -35.84
C TRP A 99 -23.56 38.53 -34.57
N LEU A 100 -24.34 39.51 -34.07
CA LEU A 100 -24.06 40.21 -32.81
C LEU A 100 -24.11 39.30 -31.58
N GLN A 101 -25.04 38.31 -31.56
CA GLN A 101 -25.16 37.27 -30.51
C GLN A 101 -24.10 36.17 -30.65
N GLY A 102 -23.45 36.11 -31.81
CA GLY A 102 -22.39 35.11 -32.06
C GLY A 102 -21.05 35.47 -31.39
N PRO A 103 -20.00 34.73 -31.69
CA PRO A 103 -18.69 34.83 -31.03
C PRO A 103 -17.86 36.06 -31.48
N GLN A 104 -18.50 37.12 -31.93
CA GLN A 104 -17.84 38.36 -32.33
C GLN A 104 -17.30 39.15 -31.11
N LEU A 105 -16.27 39.95 -31.32
CA LEU A 105 -15.61 40.71 -30.27
C LEU A 105 -15.78 42.24 -30.40
N LEU A 106 -16.25 42.74 -31.56
CA LEU A 106 -16.23 44.18 -31.87
C LEU A 106 -17.26 44.96 -31.09
N PHE A 107 -18.43 44.40 -30.87
CA PHE A 107 -19.57 45.11 -30.26
C PHE A 107 -20.07 44.40 -29.02
N ARG A 108 -20.81 45.14 -28.20
CA ARG A 108 -21.59 44.59 -27.07
C ARG A 108 -23.00 45.19 -27.10
N ASN A 109 -23.99 44.40 -26.82
CA ASN A 109 -25.37 44.86 -26.65
C ASN A 109 -25.63 45.07 -25.15
N ARG A 110 -26.00 46.29 -24.80
CA ARG A 110 -26.44 46.65 -23.46
C ARG A 110 -27.87 47.25 -23.52
N GLN A 111 -28.85 46.48 -23.10
CA GLN A 111 -30.25 46.89 -23.04
C GLN A 111 -30.78 47.46 -24.38
N GLY A 112 -30.43 46.79 -25.48
CA GLY A 112 -30.85 47.21 -26.83
C GLY A 112 -30.01 48.30 -27.47
N GLN A 113 -28.98 48.78 -26.77
CA GLN A 113 -27.99 49.72 -27.31
C GLN A 113 -26.72 48.97 -27.68
N ILE A 114 -26.26 49.18 -28.89
CA ILE A 114 -25.04 48.56 -29.42
C ILE A 114 -23.89 49.53 -29.19
N GLU A 115 -22.88 49.09 -28.47
CA GLU A 115 -21.67 49.83 -28.18
C GLU A 115 -20.47 49.20 -28.88
N ALA A 116 -19.58 50.01 -29.46
CA ALA A 116 -18.29 49.52 -29.93
C ALA A 116 -17.35 49.29 -28.72
N ARG A 117 -16.73 48.09 -28.64
CA ARG A 117 -15.78 47.81 -27.56
C ARG A 117 -14.50 48.63 -27.75
N PRO A 118 -13.95 49.25 -26.68
CA PRO A 118 -12.66 49.93 -26.73
C PRO A 118 -11.55 49.03 -27.28
N GLY A 119 -10.58 49.62 -27.98
CA GLY A 119 -9.47 48.91 -28.60
C GLY A 119 -8.65 48.09 -27.60
N ASP A 120 -8.48 48.59 -26.36
CA ASP A 120 -7.79 47.86 -25.30
C ASP A 120 -8.56 46.60 -24.83
N ASP A 121 -9.88 46.71 -24.72
CA ASP A 121 -10.75 45.58 -24.40
C ASP A 121 -10.69 44.52 -25.50
N LEU A 122 -10.67 44.93 -26.77
CA LEU A 122 -10.51 43.99 -27.90
C LEU A 122 -9.17 43.29 -27.86
N ARG A 123 -8.08 44.02 -27.57
CA ARG A 123 -6.74 43.40 -27.45
C ARG A 123 -6.72 42.35 -26.33
N ARG A 124 -7.31 42.70 -25.17
CA ARG A 124 -7.43 41.76 -24.04
C ARG A 124 -8.26 40.52 -24.40
N LEU A 125 -9.47 40.71 -24.91
CA LEU A 125 -10.37 39.63 -25.30
C LEU A 125 -9.78 38.72 -26.38
N ARG A 126 -9.05 39.29 -27.35
CA ARG A 126 -8.34 38.46 -28.36
C ARG A 126 -7.23 37.64 -27.75
N LYS A 127 -6.45 38.22 -26.83
CA LYS A 127 -5.40 37.50 -26.08
C LYS A 127 -6.00 36.40 -25.23
N ASP A 128 -7.07 36.66 -24.51
CA ASP A 128 -7.77 35.70 -23.66
C ASP A 128 -8.34 34.57 -24.52
N ARG A 129 -8.98 34.89 -25.66
CA ARG A 129 -9.51 33.89 -26.60
C ARG A 129 -8.39 33.03 -27.19
N HIS A 130 -7.28 33.65 -27.60
CA HIS A 130 -6.13 32.90 -28.13
C HIS A 130 -5.55 31.96 -27.05
N ARG A 131 -5.43 32.45 -25.83
CA ARG A 131 -5.00 31.65 -24.69
C ARG A 131 -5.96 30.47 -24.45
N GLN A 132 -7.27 30.71 -24.50
CA GLN A 132 -8.26 29.64 -24.32
C GLN A 132 -8.15 28.58 -25.42
N VAL A 133 -8.09 28.98 -26.67
CA VAL A 133 -7.90 28.04 -27.81
C VAL A 133 -6.61 27.21 -27.67
N LEU A 134 -5.54 27.84 -27.16
CA LEU A 134 -4.29 27.11 -26.90
C LEU A 134 -4.47 26.10 -25.76
N LEU A 135 -5.13 26.49 -24.67
CA LEU A 135 -5.42 25.58 -23.56
C LEU A 135 -6.30 24.40 -24.00
N ASP A 136 -7.35 24.69 -24.78
CA ASP A 136 -8.25 23.66 -25.31
C ASP A 136 -7.46 22.65 -26.18
N ARG A 137 -6.55 23.14 -27.06
CA ARG A 137 -5.69 22.25 -27.88
C ARG A 137 -4.76 21.39 -27.04
N LEU A 138 -4.16 21.96 -25.99
CA LEU A 138 -3.29 21.21 -25.09
C LEU A 138 -4.09 20.13 -24.31
N GLN A 139 -5.32 20.46 -23.94
CA GLN A 139 -6.22 19.52 -23.29
C GLN A 139 -6.66 18.39 -24.26
N ASP A 140 -7.02 18.73 -25.50
CA ASP A 140 -7.35 17.76 -26.54
C ASP A 140 -6.16 16.83 -26.85
N GLN A 141 -4.94 17.37 -26.86
CA GLN A 141 -3.71 16.60 -27.03
C GLN A 141 -3.52 15.62 -25.86
N TRP A 142 -3.70 16.07 -24.63
CA TRP A 142 -3.63 15.22 -23.45
C TRP A 142 -4.67 14.09 -23.50
N HIS A 143 -5.92 14.40 -23.81
CA HIS A 143 -6.96 13.40 -23.98
C HIS A 143 -6.66 12.42 -25.13
N GLY A 144 -5.96 12.90 -26.16
CA GLY A 144 -5.45 12.07 -27.25
C GLY A 144 -4.40 11.04 -26.78
N PHE A 145 -3.48 11.44 -25.91
CA PHE A 145 -2.51 10.51 -25.30
C PHE A 145 -3.20 9.44 -24.46
N LEU A 146 -4.20 9.80 -23.64
CA LEU A 146 -5.00 8.83 -22.91
C LEU A 146 -5.69 7.82 -23.84
N ALA A 147 -6.31 8.30 -24.92
CA ALA A 147 -7.03 7.45 -25.87
C ALA A 147 -6.10 6.49 -26.63
N GLN A 148 -4.89 6.92 -26.96
CA GLN A 148 -3.90 6.14 -27.69
C GLN A 148 -3.03 5.26 -26.79
N ARG A 149 -3.10 5.45 -25.46
CA ARG A 149 -2.31 4.73 -24.44
C ARG A 149 -0.80 4.75 -24.76
N GLN A 150 -0.28 5.92 -25.13
CA GLN A 150 1.13 6.09 -25.46
C GLN A 150 1.93 6.62 -24.27
N PRO A 151 3.18 6.17 -24.07
CA PRO A 151 4.06 6.70 -23.06
C PRO A 151 4.20 8.22 -23.17
N ILE A 152 4.17 8.90 -22.03
CA ILE A 152 4.23 10.37 -21.93
C ILE A 152 5.37 10.80 -21.00
N ASP A 153 5.92 11.99 -21.29
CA ASP A 153 6.79 12.69 -20.35
C ASP A 153 5.95 13.72 -19.57
N PRO A 154 5.77 13.56 -18.26
CA PRO A 154 5.00 14.48 -17.43
C PRO A 154 5.49 15.92 -17.48
N SER A 155 6.80 16.14 -17.73
CA SER A 155 7.39 17.47 -17.80
C SER A 155 6.89 18.26 -19.02
N SER A 156 6.50 17.57 -20.08
CA SER A 156 5.96 18.14 -21.32
C SER A 156 4.47 18.53 -21.22
N LEU A 157 3.77 18.06 -20.20
CA LEU A 157 2.33 18.31 -20.05
C LEU A 157 2.04 19.74 -19.58
N ALA A 158 0.92 20.29 -20.10
CA ALA A 158 0.35 21.53 -19.58
C ALA A 158 -0.08 21.38 -18.11
N PRO A 159 -0.12 22.47 -17.30
CA PRO A 159 -0.48 22.38 -15.90
C PRO A 159 -1.82 21.67 -15.63
N ALA A 160 -2.85 21.93 -16.44
CA ALA A 160 -4.15 21.27 -16.30
C ALA A 160 -4.09 19.75 -16.55
N ALA A 161 -3.37 19.33 -17.58
CA ALA A 161 -3.15 17.91 -17.89
C ALA A 161 -2.35 17.20 -16.78
N ARG A 162 -1.36 17.90 -16.21
CA ARG A 162 -0.57 17.39 -15.08
C ARG A 162 -1.44 17.17 -13.84
N SER A 163 -2.31 18.12 -13.52
CA SER A 163 -3.26 17.97 -12.40
C SER A 163 -4.24 16.81 -12.63
N GLU A 164 -4.68 16.58 -13.86
CA GLU A 164 -5.51 15.40 -14.19
C GLU A 164 -4.71 14.09 -14.08
N LEU A 165 -3.44 14.07 -14.46
CA LEU A 165 -2.56 12.91 -14.25
C LEU A 165 -2.37 12.62 -12.75
N GLU A 166 -2.12 13.63 -11.94
CA GLU A 166 -2.01 13.50 -10.48
C GLU A 166 -3.30 12.94 -9.87
N LEU A 167 -4.46 13.40 -10.36
CA LEU A 167 -5.76 12.86 -9.95
C LEU A 167 -5.92 11.40 -10.34
N LEU A 168 -5.52 10.98 -11.55
CA LEU A 168 -5.52 9.58 -11.96
C LEU A 168 -4.59 8.73 -11.09
N MET A 169 -3.41 9.25 -10.74
CA MET A 169 -2.49 8.55 -9.83
C MET A 169 -3.07 8.39 -8.43
N ALA A 170 -3.77 9.39 -7.90
CA ALA A 170 -4.50 9.28 -6.64
C ALA A 170 -5.61 8.22 -6.71
N TRP A 171 -6.36 8.17 -7.80
CA TRP A 171 -7.37 7.13 -8.02
C TRP A 171 -6.75 5.73 -8.12
N ALA A 172 -5.64 5.58 -8.82
CA ALA A 172 -4.89 4.33 -8.93
C ALA A 172 -4.40 3.82 -7.56
N SER A 173 -4.04 4.73 -6.65
CA SER A 173 -3.63 4.41 -5.28
C SER A 173 -4.79 4.06 -4.34
N GLY A 174 -6.05 4.29 -4.76
CA GLY A 174 -7.21 4.12 -3.88
C GLY A 174 -7.55 5.35 -3.01
N ASP A 175 -6.77 6.43 -3.12
CA ASP A 175 -6.97 7.68 -2.36
C ASP A 175 -7.91 8.67 -3.06
N GLY A 176 -8.38 8.34 -4.25
CA GLY A 176 -9.20 9.20 -5.11
C GLY A 176 -10.61 9.41 -4.56
N GLN A 177 -10.79 10.39 -3.68
CA GLN A 177 -12.11 10.80 -3.18
C GLN A 177 -12.74 11.91 -4.03
N GLU A 178 -11.94 12.62 -4.82
CA GLU A 178 -12.43 13.70 -5.67
C GLU A 178 -13.09 13.14 -6.95
N PRO A 179 -14.26 13.67 -7.35
CA PRO A 179 -14.93 13.23 -8.58
C PRO A 179 -14.10 13.60 -9.81
N LEU A 180 -13.93 12.66 -10.73
CA LEU A 180 -13.26 12.92 -12.00
C LEU A 180 -13.98 14.03 -12.80
N PRO A 181 -13.25 15.04 -13.33
CA PRO A 181 -13.80 16.05 -14.22
C PRO A 181 -14.54 15.44 -15.41
N THR A 182 -15.59 16.10 -15.90
CA THR A 182 -16.44 15.57 -17.00
C THR A 182 -15.61 15.29 -18.25
N GLY A 183 -14.69 16.20 -18.62
CA GLY A 183 -13.80 16.02 -19.79
C GLY A 183 -12.89 14.80 -19.62
N LEU A 184 -12.26 14.64 -18.45
CA LEU A 184 -11.39 13.49 -18.16
C LEU A 184 -12.18 12.18 -18.18
N ARG A 185 -13.41 12.18 -17.64
CA ARG A 185 -14.29 10.99 -17.67
C ARG A 185 -14.64 10.59 -19.12
N GLN A 186 -14.91 11.55 -20.00
CA GLN A 186 -15.14 11.30 -21.41
C GLN A 186 -13.87 10.77 -22.11
N ALA A 187 -12.70 11.33 -21.78
CA ALA A 187 -11.43 10.83 -22.30
C ALA A 187 -11.16 9.38 -21.89
N LEU A 188 -11.41 9.02 -20.62
CA LEU A 188 -11.31 7.64 -20.14
C LEU A 188 -12.26 6.70 -20.88
N GLN A 189 -13.52 7.11 -21.11
CA GLN A 189 -14.47 6.33 -21.92
C GLN A 189 -13.95 6.11 -23.35
N THR A 190 -13.38 7.14 -23.97
CA THR A 190 -12.76 7.03 -25.30
C THR A 190 -11.57 6.06 -25.29
N ALA A 191 -10.77 6.06 -24.23
CA ALA A 191 -9.67 5.14 -23.97
C ALA A 191 -10.13 3.72 -23.60
N ARG A 192 -11.43 3.46 -23.52
CA ARG A 192 -12.04 2.21 -23.00
C ARG A 192 -11.50 1.85 -21.60
N CYS A 193 -11.30 2.85 -20.79
CA CYS A 193 -10.86 2.71 -19.41
C CYS A 193 -12.05 2.99 -18.46
N GLU A 194 -12.40 2.01 -17.66
CA GLU A 194 -13.39 2.18 -16.61
C GLU A 194 -12.84 3.09 -15.50
N ALA A 195 -13.71 3.89 -14.88
CA ALA A 195 -13.30 4.77 -13.78
C ALA A 195 -13.21 3.97 -12.46
N GLU A 196 -12.31 3.00 -12.43
CA GLU A 196 -11.98 2.18 -11.27
C GLU A 196 -10.45 2.06 -11.10
N PRO A 197 -9.94 1.89 -9.88
CA PRO A 197 -8.50 1.91 -9.60
C PRO A 197 -7.68 0.96 -10.50
N GLY A 198 -8.11 -0.28 -10.67
CA GLY A 198 -7.39 -1.27 -11.47
C GLY A 198 -7.31 -0.93 -12.95
N ALA A 199 -8.42 -0.48 -13.56
CA ALA A 199 -8.43 -0.06 -14.96
C ALA A 199 -7.56 1.18 -15.19
N ILE A 200 -7.54 2.12 -14.23
CA ILE A 200 -6.69 3.30 -14.26
C ILE A 200 -5.21 2.90 -14.11
N ARG A 201 -4.87 1.91 -13.27
CA ARG A 201 -3.48 1.38 -13.20
C ARG A 201 -3.00 0.84 -14.54
N HIS A 202 -3.81 0.03 -15.23
CA HIS A 202 -3.51 -0.44 -16.59
C HIS A 202 -3.21 0.73 -17.54
N LEU A 203 -4.07 1.75 -17.55
CA LEU A 203 -3.84 2.93 -18.37
C LEU A 203 -2.53 3.64 -18.01
N LEU A 204 -2.26 3.83 -16.72
CA LEU A 204 -1.05 4.50 -16.24
C LEU A 204 0.23 3.70 -16.52
N VAL A 205 0.16 2.37 -16.53
CA VAL A 205 1.27 1.50 -16.98
C VAL A 205 1.54 1.72 -18.46
N ASP A 206 0.52 1.74 -19.32
CA ASP A 206 0.67 2.01 -20.75
C ASP A 206 1.26 3.41 -21.01
N LEU A 207 0.88 4.40 -20.20
CA LEU A 207 1.44 5.75 -20.24
C LEU A 207 2.86 5.86 -19.67
N GLY A 208 3.43 4.80 -19.10
CA GLY A 208 4.73 4.80 -18.44
C GLY A 208 4.77 5.60 -17.12
N GLN A 209 3.61 5.81 -16.49
CA GLN A 209 3.46 6.62 -15.27
C GLN A 209 3.19 5.79 -14.01
N TRP A 210 3.12 4.48 -14.15
CA TRP A 210 2.93 3.55 -13.04
C TRP A 210 3.82 2.33 -13.22
N ASP A 211 4.56 1.96 -12.18
CA ASP A 211 5.23 0.66 -12.15
C ASP A 211 4.14 -0.42 -11.97
N PRO A 212 4.02 -1.41 -12.87
CA PRO A 212 3.02 -2.48 -12.76
C PRO A 212 3.07 -3.22 -11.43
N HIS A 213 4.20 -3.17 -10.74
CA HIS A 213 4.41 -3.81 -9.44
C HIS A 213 4.48 -2.81 -8.28
N GLN A 214 4.02 -1.59 -8.48
CA GLN A 214 3.92 -0.61 -7.40
C GLN A 214 2.80 -0.99 -6.43
N LEU A 215 3.10 -0.97 -5.13
CA LEU A 215 2.13 -1.24 -4.08
C LEU A 215 1.43 0.07 -3.67
N PRO A 216 0.12 0.22 -3.93
CA PRO A 216 -0.63 1.41 -3.51
C PRO A 216 -0.53 1.71 -2.02
N SER A 217 -0.62 0.67 -1.16
CA SER A 217 -0.56 0.85 0.29
C SER A 217 0.81 1.30 0.82
N LEU A 218 1.88 1.21 0.02
CA LEU A 218 3.21 1.70 0.40
C LEU A 218 3.30 3.22 0.31
N ARG A 219 2.55 3.83 -0.61
CA ARG A 219 2.59 5.29 -0.82
C ARG A 219 2.19 6.06 0.43
N SER A 220 2.87 7.18 0.65
CA SER A 220 2.64 8.07 1.80
C SER A 220 2.90 7.42 3.17
N THR A 221 3.57 6.26 3.19
CA THR A 221 4.03 5.62 4.43
C THR A 221 5.46 6.01 4.77
N THR A 222 5.91 5.61 5.94
CA THR A 222 7.30 5.85 6.40
C THR A 222 8.35 5.13 5.56
N TRP A 223 7.97 4.12 4.80
CA TRP A 223 8.90 3.35 3.95
C TRP A 223 8.98 3.86 2.50
N ASP A 224 8.04 4.71 2.06
CA ASP A 224 7.91 5.13 0.66
C ASP A 224 9.18 5.82 0.11
N HIS A 225 9.81 6.66 0.95
CA HIS A 225 10.98 7.46 0.54
C HIS A 225 12.31 7.05 1.22
N GLY A 226 12.34 5.89 1.90
CA GLY A 226 13.51 5.45 2.64
C GLY A 226 13.80 6.28 3.90
N PHE A 227 15.07 6.57 4.18
CA PHE A 227 15.48 7.40 5.30
C PHE A 227 15.82 8.82 4.82
N SER A 228 15.56 9.83 5.65
CA SER A 228 15.95 11.21 5.32
C SER A 228 17.47 11.39 5.37
N PRO A 229 18.02 12.42 4.69
CA PRO A 229 19.44 12.69 4.75
C PRO A 229 20.00 12.91 6.18
N GLU A 230 19.17 13.45 7.08
CA GLU A 230 19.53 13.65 8.49
C GLU A 230 19.68 12.32 9.23
N LEU A 231 18.77 11.35 8.96
CA LEU A 231 18.83 10.01 9.54
C LEU A 231 20.01 9.20 8.98
N GLU A 232 20.30 9.33 7.68
CA GLU A 232 21.48 8.71 7.08
C GLU A 232 22.77 9.29 7.67
N ALA A 233 22.86 10.61 7.86
CA ALA A 233 24.01 11.25 8.50
C ALA A 233 24.17 10.84 9.99
N GLU A 234 23.06 10.61 10.72
CA GLU A 234 23.11 10.05 12.07
C GLU A 234 23.63 8.61 12.04
N ALA A 235 23.15 7.80 11.11
CA ALA A 235 23.62 6.42 10.95
C ALA A 235 25.12 6.34 10.63
N GLU A 236 25.63 7.22 9.78
CA GLU A 236 27.08 7.32 9.49
C GLU A 236 27.89 7.67 10.74
N ARG A 237 27.42 8.61 11.57
CA ARG A 237 28.06 8.96 12.84
C ARG A 237 28.11 7.77 13.80
N LEU A 238 26.98 7.04 13.94
CA LEU A 238 26.93 5.85 14.78
C LEU A 238 27.86 4.74 14.25
N LEU A 239 27.90 4.55 12.95
CA LEU A 239 28.79 3.58 12.32
C LEU A 239 30.26 3.90 12.61
N ALA A 240 30.66 5.17 12.48
CA ALA A 240 32.02 5.61 12.77
C ALA A 240 32.43 5.44 14.27
N SER A 241 31.47 5.55 15.18
CA SER A 241 31.68 5.39 16.62
C SER A 241 31.48 3.97 17.14
N ALA A 242 30.91 3.05 16.35
CA ALA A 242 30.49 1.72 16.80
C ALA A 242 31.65 0.89 17.42
N GLY A 243 32.88 1.06 16.91
CA GLY A 243 34.09 0.39 17.43
C GLY A 243 34.68 1.04 18.67
N GLN A 244 34.21 2.22 19.07
CA GLN A 244 34.73 2.92 20.25
C GLN A 244 34.12 2.37 21.53
N PRO A 245 34.88 2.41 22.66
CA PRO A 245 34.31 2.08 23.97
C PRO A 245 33.16 3.03 24.33
N MET A 246 32.08 2.46 24.87
CA MET A 246 30.91 3.19 25.32
C MET A 246 30.62 2.95 26.81
N ALA A 247 29.83 3.81 27.40
CA ALA A 247 29.39 3.65 28.79
C ALA A 247 28.70 2.29 28.96
N GLY A 248 29.03 1.58 30.04
CA GLY A 248 28.51 0.26 30.35
C GLY A 248 29.11 -0.92 29.57
N ASP A 249 30.05 -0.69 28.65
CA ASP A 249 30.75 -1.77 27.93
C ASP A 249 31.63 -2.64 28.87
N GLY A 250 32.16 -2.04 29.93
CA GLY A 250 32.95 -2.74 30.94
C GLY A 250 32.16 -3.68 31.85
N GLU A 251 30.84 -3.54 31.88
CA GLU A 251 29.90 -4.39 32.63
C GLU A 251 29.45 -5.63 31.84
N ARG A 252 29.78 -5.71 30.56
CA ARG A 252 29.37 -6.82 29.69
C ARG A 252 30.20 -8.06 30.02
N LEU A 253 29.50 -9.20 30.14
CA LEU A 253 30.18 -10.49 30.31
C LEU A 253 30.91 -10.87 29.02
N ASP A 254 32.18 -11.29 29.15
CA ASP A 254 32.93 -11.80 28.01
C ASP A 254 32.59 -13.27 27.74
N LEU A 255 31.80 -13.51 26.71
CA LEU A 255 31.41 -14.82 26.21
C LEU A 255 32.08 -15.15 24.86
N MET A 256 33.10 -14.39 24.44
CA MET A 256 33.79 -14.61 23.16
C MET A 256 34.53 -15.93 23.08
N HIS A 257 34.79 -16.56 24.23
CA HIS A 257 35.42 -17.87 24.33
C HIS A 257 34.47 -19.02 23.97
N LEU A 258 33.13 -18.78 24.05
CA LEU A 258 32.15 -19.79 23.69
C LEU A 258 32.11 -19.95 22.18
N ARG A 259 32.05 -21.20 21.74
CA ARG A 259 31.77 -21.54 20.35
C ARG A 259 30.31 -21.29 20.04
N SER A 260 30.02 -20.15 19.48
CA SER A 260 28.66 -19.78 19.09
C SER A 260 28.44 -19.83 17.58
N VAL A 261 27.24 -20.14 17.16
CA VAL A 261 26.83 -20.23 15.77
C VAL A 261 25.59 -19.38 15.53
N THR A 262 25.49 -18.77 14.35
CA THR A 262 24.27 -18.14 13.86
C THR A 262 23.68 -18.99 12.74
N ILE A 263 22.35 -19.14 12.68
CA ILE A 263 21.65 -19.96 11.70
C ILE A 263 20.54 -19.13 11.09
N ASP A 264 20.63 -18.85 9.78
CA ASP A 264 19.70 -17.98 9.07
C ASP A 264 19.56 -18.41 7.60
N ASP A 265 18.64 -17.78 6.84
CA ASP A 265 18.58 -17.97 5.39
C ASP A 265 19.86 -17.40 4.73
N GLU A 266 20.25 -17.95 3.59
CA GLU A 266 21.53 -17.60 2.91
C GLU A 266 21.67 -16.10 2.64
N ASP A 267 20.57 -15.42 2.28
CA ASP A 267 20.54 -14.02 1.90
C ASP A 267 20.46 -13.04 3.08
N THR A 268 20.19 -13.54 4.31
CA THR A 268 20.07 -12.69 5.50
C THR A 268 21.40 -12.04 5.82
N ARG A 269 21.42 -10.73 6.05
CA ARG A 269 22.62 -9.97 6.41
C ARG A 269 22.54 -9.32 7.79
N ASP A 270 21.34 -9.17 8.30
CA ASP A 270 20.98 -8.58 9.59
C ASP A 270 20.69 -9.71 10.58
N ILE A 271 21.75 -10.26 11.17
CA ILE A 271 21.67 -11.42 12.06
C ILE A 271 21.32 -10.96 13.47
N ASP A 272 20.12 -11.30 13.92
CA ASP A 272 19.60 -10.92 15.24
C ASP A 272 20.07 -11.87 16.35
N ASP A 273 20.28 -13.16 16.07
CA ASP A 273 20.48 -14.19 17.10
C ASP A 273 21.61 -15.18 16.79
N GLY A 274 22.11 -15.78 17.87
CA GLY A 274 23.11 -16.82 17.82
C GLY A 274 23.00 -17.74 19.02
N LEU A 275 23.51 -18.95 18.89
CA LEU A 275 23.40 -20.03 19.88
C LEU A 275 24.79 -20.55 20.28
N ALA A 276 24.96 -20.88 21.57
CA ALA A 276 26.13 -21.59 22.06
C ALA A 276 25.74 -22.59 23.15
N LEU A 277 26.57 -23.60 23.33
CA LEU A 277 26.47 -24.55 24.43
C LEU A 277 27.69 -24.37 25.35
N GLU A 278 27.42 -24.32 26.64
CA GLU A 278 28.45 -24.34 27.68
C GLU A 278 28.29 -25.60 28.53
N LEU A 279 29.37 -26.30 28.78
CA LEU A 279 29.41 -27.30 29.84
C LEU A 279 29.96 -26.62 31.09
N THR A 280 29.12 -26.40 32.08
CA THR A 280 29.53 -25.76 33.34
C THR A 280 30.54 -26.61 34.12
N GLU A 281 31.23 -26.03 35.08
CA GLU A 281 32.14 -26.77 36.00
C GLU A 281 31.43 -27.89 36.77
N ALA A 282 30.13 -27.73 36.99
CA ALA A 282 29.26 -28.76 37.62
C ALA A 282 28.84 -29.86 36.65
N GLY A 283 29.24 -29.81 35.39
CA GLY A 283 28.86 -30.77 34.36
C GLY A 283 27.44 -30.58 33.81
N VAL A 284 26.82 -29.43 34.05
CA VAL A 284 25.49 -29.12 33.53
C VAL A 284 25.61 -28.48 32.16
N GLN A 285 24.78 -28.92 31.21
CA GLN A 285 24.67 -28.31 29.90
C GLN A 285 23.83 -27.04 29.99
N ARG A 286 24.43 -25.90 29.63
CA ARG A 286 23.80 -24.58 29.61
C ARG A 286 23.67 -24.08 28.19
N ILE A 287 22.42 -23.83 27.76
CA ILE A 287 22.12 -23.21 26.48
C ILE A 287 22.34 -21.71 26.61
N TRP A 288 23.09 -21.11 25.69
CA TRP A 288 23.19 -19.68 25.54
C TRP A 288 22.49 -19.25 24.27
N ILE A 289 21.62 -18.24 24.40
CA ILE A 289 20.90 -17.57 23.31
C ILE A 289 21.35 -16.12 23.31
N HIS A 290 22.09 -15.76 22.30
CA HIS A 290 22.64 -14.40 22.12
C HIS A 290 21.70 -13.62 21.20
N VAL A 291 21.37 -12.39 21.58
CA VAL A 291 20.52 -11.49 20.80
C VAL A 291 21.27 -10.20 20.58
N ALA A 292 21.32 -9.71 19.38
CA ALA A 292 21.92 -8.44 18.99
C ALA A 292 21.47 -7.28 19.90
N ASP A 293 22.37 -6.33 20.14
CA ASP A 293 22.11 -5.18 21.03
C ASP A 293 22.24 -3.84 20.28
N PRO A 294 21.29 -3.48 19.39
CA PRO A 294 21.27 -2.17 18.75
C PRO A 294 21.12 -1.02 19.76
N GLY A 295 20.53 -1.31 20.94
CA GLY A 295 20.39 -0.34 22.03
C GLY A 295 21.70 0.18 22.61
N ARG A 296 22.84 -0.49 22.31
CA ARG A 296 24.17 0.04 22.63
C ARG A 296 24.48 1.33 21.89
N LEU A 297 23.96 1.49 20.66
CA LEU A 297 24.23 2.62 19.78
C LEU A 297 23.05 3.57 19.63
N VAL A 298 21.82 3.05 19.65
CA VAL A 298 20.60 3.83 19.44
C VAL A 298 20.07 4.29 20.79
N GLU A 299 20.30 5.56 21.10
CA GLU A 299 19.78 6.17 22.33
C GLU A 299 18.25 6.34 22.25
N PRO A 300 17.53 6.16 23.38
CA PRO A 300 16.11 6.49 23.44
C PRO A 300 15.85 7.95 23.04
N GLU A 301 14.75 8.16 22.30
CA GLU A 301 14.29 9.48 21.78
C GLU A 301 15.27 10.15 20.79
N SER A 302 16.33 9.46 20.32
CA SER A 302 17.13 9.93 19.19
C SER A 302 16.32 9.95 17.89
N PRO A 303 16.71 10.72 16.86
CA PRO A 303 15.99 10.73 15.58
C PRO A 303 15.83 9.33 14.97
N LEU A 304 16.86 8.47 15.03
CA LEU A 304 16.78 7.07 14.58
C LEU A 304 15.84 6.23 15.44
N ASP A 305 15.80 6.45 16.74
CA ASP A 305 14.85 5.77 17.63
C ASP A 305 13.39 6.15 17.31
N LEU A 306 13.14 7.44 17.10
CA LEU A 306 11.82 7.94 16.74
C LEU A 306 11.34 7.39 15.41
N GLU A 307 12.24 7.27 14.42
CA GLU A 307 11.91 6.67 13.12
C GLU A 307 11.67 5.17 13.24
N ALA A 308 12.50 4.43 13.99
CA ALA A 308 12.31 3.01 14.24
C ALA A 308 10.98 2.73 14.97
N ARG A 309 10.61 3.58 15.94
CA ARG A 309 9.31 3.54 16.63
C ARG A 309 8.16 3.76 15.66
N ARG A 310 8.28 4.74 14.75
CA ARG A 310 7.27 5.06 13.74
C ARG A 310 7.07 3.91 12.76
N ARG A 311 8.16 3.24 12.34
CA ARG A 311 8.11 2.03 11.50
C ARG A 311 7.55 0.82 12.26
N GLY A 312 7.93 0.66 13.52
CA GLY A 312 7.53 -0.44 14.39
C GLY A 312 8.19 -1.77 14.06
N SER A 313 8.48 -2.03 12.78
CA SER A 313 9.20 -3.22 12.30
C SER A 313 9.84 -2.98 10.93
N SER A 314 10.78 -3.82 10.54
CA SER A 314 11.19 -3.97 9.14
C SER A 314 10.06 -4.56 8.30
N LEU A 315 10.02 -4.23 7.02
CA LEU A 315 9.02 -4.70 6.07
C LEU A 315 9.71 -5.58 5.02
N TYR A 316 9.28 -6.84 4.92
CA TYR A 316 9.82 -7.84 4.02
C TYR A 316 8.87 -8.01 2.83
N LEU A 317 9.36 -7.68 1.63
CA LEU A 317 8.63 -7.73 0.37
C LEU A 317 9.27 -8.76 -0.57
N ALA A 318 8.55 -9.19 -1.57
CA ALA A 318 9.07 -10.13 -2.56
C ALA A 318 10.29 -9.57 -3.33
N ARG A 319 10.35 -8.26 -3.55
CA ARG A 319 11.46 -7.56 -4.22
C ARG A 319 12.63 -7.21 -3.28
N GLY A 320 12.51 -7.40 -1.98
CA GLY A 320 13.54 -7.06 -0.99
C GLY A 320 12.98 -6.46 0.28
N ASN A 321 13.87 -6.02 1.16
CA ASN A 321 13.51 -5.57 2.49
C ASN A 321 13.59 -4.04 2.61
N LEU A 322 12.62 -3.47 3.32
CA LEU A 322 12.65 -2.08 3.77
C LEU A 322 12.91 -2.11 5.29
N PRO A 323 14.16 -1.83 5.73
CA PRO A 323 14.57 -2.07 7.10
C PRO A 323 14.02 -1.02 8.07
N MET A 324 13.95 -1.39 9.36
CA MET A 324 13.58 -0.50 10.46
C MET A 324 14.65 0.56 10.74
N PHE A 325 15.90 0.21 10.56
CA PHE A 325 17.07 1.09 10.66
C PHE A 325 17.84 1.15 9.34
N PRO A 326 18.66 2.19 9.08
CA PRO A 326 19.51 2.26 7.90
C PRO A 326 20.38 1.01 7.71
N LEU A 327 20.49 0.55 6.46
CA LEU A 327 21.08 -0.75 6.11
C LEU A 327 22.52 -0.91 6.62
N GLN A 328 23.32 0.17 6.58
CA GLN A 328 24.71 0.15 7.08
C GLN A 328 24.82 -0.15 8.57
N LEU A 329 23.79 0.13 9.37
CA LEU A 329 23.74 -0.24 10.78
C LEU A 329 23.24 -1.67 10.97
N THR A 330 22.18 -2.07 10.25
CA THR A 330 21.57 -3.40 10.43
C THR A 330 22.48 -4.52 9.96
N THR A 331 23.21 -4.33 8.87
CA THR A 331 24.17 -5.32 8.33
C THR A 331 25.59 -5.14 8.90
N GLY A 332 25.80 -4.08 9.65
CA GLY A 332 27.05 -3.71 10.28
C GLY A 332 27.05 -3.96 11.79
N PRO A 333 27.17 -2.89 12.61
CA PRO A 333 27.39 -3.01 14.06
C PRO A 333 26.21 -3.59 14.84
N PHE A 334 25.00 -3.66 14.29
CA PHE A 334 23.87 -4.30 14.96
C PHE A 334 23.89 -5.81 14.76
N SER A 335 24.37 -6.31 13.61
CA SER A 335 24.35 -7.73 13.26
C SER A 335 25.38 -8.54 14.04
N LEU A 336 25.03 -9.77 14.47
CA LEU A 336 25.95 -10.73 15.08
C LEU A 336 26.85 -11.37 14.02
N ARG A 337 27.93 -10.67 13.63
CA ARG A 337 28.82 -11.09 12.55
C ARG A 337 29.85 -12.11 13.01
N ALA A 338 29.97 -13.20 12.25
CA ALA A 338 30.91 -14.26 12.53
C ALA A 338 32.38 -13.74 12.50
N GLY A 339 33.19 -14.21 13.44
CA GLY A 339 34.59 -13.82 13.58
C GLY A 339 34.83 -12.43 14.19
N GLU A 340 33.78 -11.65 14.44
CA GLU A 340 33.87 -10.30 15.00
C GLU A 340 33.37 -10.22 16.44
N ARG A 341 33.80 -9.22 17.17
CA ARG A 341 33.29 -8.91 18.50
C ARG A 341 31.99 -8.14 18.37
N ASN A 342 30.88 -8.70 18.87
CA ASN A 342 29.56 -8.12 18.79
C ASN A 342 28.97 -7.89 20.19
N ALA A 343 28.28 -6.76 20.35
CA ALA A 343 27.49 -6.51 21.56
C ALA A 343 26.17 -7.32 21.51
N ALA A 344 25.85 -7.99 22.59
CA ALA A 344 24.66 -8.81 22.68
C ALA A 344 24.00 -8.73 24.05
N TRP A 345 22.71 -9.09 24.09
CA TRP A 345 22.02 -9.59 25.24
C TRP A 345 22.07 -11.12 25.20
N SER A 346 22.55 -11.74 26.26
CA SER A 346 22.69 -13.21 26.32
C SER A 346 21.77 -13.77 27.40
N ILE A 347 20.94 -14.69 26.97
CA ILE A 347 20.02 -15.45 27.82
C ILE A 347 20.62 -16.84 27.98
N TRP A 348 20.86 -17.26 29.22
CA TRP A 348 21.30 -18.61 29.51
C TRP A 348 20.20 -19.43 30.17
N VAL A 349 20.15 -20.71 29.85
CA VAL A 349 19.13 -21.65 30.32
C VAL A 349 19.73 -23.01 30.61
N GLU A 350 19.39 -23.55 31.76
CA GLU A 350 19.60 -24.94 32.13
C GLU A 350 18.25 -25.63 32.19
N LEU A 351 18.12 -26.76 31.50
CA LEU A 351 16.89 -27.54 31.46
C LEU A 351 16.95 -28.67 32.47
N ASP A 352 15.78 -29.00 33.05
CA ASP A 352 15.60 -30.24 33.80
C ASP A 352 15.48 -31.45 32.84
N ALA A 353 15.40 -32.65 33.42
CA ALA A 353 15.31 -33.90 32.67
C ALA A 353 14.04 -34.05 31.81
N GLN A 354 13.03 -33.20 32.04
CA GLN A 354 11.76 -33.16 31.32
C GLN A 354 11.71 -32.06 30.28
N GLY A 355 12.71 -31.15 30.24
CA GLY A 355 12.76 -30.01 29.34
C GLY A 355 12.14 -28.74 29.94
N GLY A 356 11.79 -28.75 31.22
CA GLY A 356 11.43 -27.54 31.97
C GLY A 356 12.67 -26.67 32.22
N VAL A 357 12.47 -25.38 32.49
CA VAL A 357 13.57 -24.48 32.87
C VAL A 357 13.89 -24.69 34.34
N ALA A 358 15.08 -25.20 34.65
CA ALA A 358 15.60 -25.40 36.01
C ALA A 358 16.26 -24.11 36.52
N ALA A 359 17.07 -23.46 35.69
CA ALA A 359 17.71 -22.20 36.00
C ALA A 359 17.86 -21.35 34.73
N SER A 360 17.86 -20.05 34.88
CA SER A 360 18.04 -19.12 33.78
C SER A 360 18.49 -17.75 34.23
N GLY A 361 19.07 -16.98 33.33
CA GLY A 361 19.41 -15.58 33.56
C GLY A 361 19.58 -14.82 32.27
N VAL A 362 19.64 -13.48 32.40
CA VAL A 362 19.74 -12.54 31.28
C VAL A 362 20.79 -11.50 31.62
N GLN A 363 21.72 -11.23 30.70
CA GLN A 363 22.77 -10.24 30.92
C GLN A 363 23.34 -9.70 29.60
N ARG A 364 23.91 -8.51 29.65
CA ARG A 364 24.67 -7.96 28.52
C ARG A 364 26.01 -8.68 28.36
N SER A 365 26.44 -8.90 27.13
CA SER A 365 27.65 -9.64 26.83
C SER A 365 28.40 -9.12 25.61
N TRP A 366 29.63 -9.57 25.48
CA TRP A 366 30.38 -9.58 24.24
C TRP A 366 30.43 -11.00 23.70
N VAL A 367 30.05 -11.17 22.44
CA VAL A 367 30.04 -12.46 21.76
C VAL A 367 30.87 -12.40 20.48
N LYS A 368 31.37 -13.54 20.04
CA LYS A 368 32.11 -13.68 18.78
C LYS A 368 31.65 -14.97 18.10
N PRO A 369 30.57 -14.95 17.30
CA PRO A 369 30.15 -16.16 16.60
C PRO A 369 31.28 -16.76 15.80
N THR A 370 31.46 -18.06 15.92
CA THR A 370 32.55 -18.79 15.29
C THR A 370 32.37 -18.85 13.79
N TYR A 371 31.11 -19.12 13.38
CA TYR A 371 30.70 -19.18 11.98
C TYR A 371 29.19 -19.01 11.85
N ARG A 372 28.76 -18.72 10.64
CA ARG A 372 27.38 -18.63 10.22
C ARG A 372 27.02 -19.87 9.40
N LEU A 373 25.83 -20.43 9.65
CA LEU A 373 25.23 -21.50 8.87
C LEU A 373 23.98 -20.99 8.16
N SER A 374 23.70 -21.54 6.98
CA SER A 374 22.34 -21.54 6.46
C SER A 374 21.51 -22.64 7.16
N TYR A 375 20.19 -22.55 7.10
CA TYR A 375 19.32 -23.62 7.61
C TYR A 375 19.66 -24.98 6.95
N ARG A 376 19.98 -24.97 5.66
CA ARG A 376 20.37 -26.16 4.91
C ARG A 376 21.68 -26.75 5.44
N ASP A 377 22.70 -25.92 5.65
CA ASP A 377 23.98 -26.40 6.21
C ASP A 377 23.78 -26.97 7.61
N ALA A 378 22.96 -26.31 8.43
CA ALA A 378 22.67 -26.78 9.79
C ALA A 378 21.89 -28.10 9.80
N ASP A 379 20.93 -28.28 8.90
CA ASP A 379 20.19 -29.55 8.75
C ASP A 379 21.16 -30.69 8.33
N GLU A 380 22.04 -30.43 7.37
CA GLU A 380 23.08 -31.41 6.94
C GLU A 380 24.01 -31.77 8.09
N LEU A 381 24.49 -30.79 8.88
CA LEU A 381 25.34 -31.06 10.04
C LEU A 381 24.60 -31.82 11.14
N ILE A 382 23.33 -31.58 11.37
CA ILE A 382 22.50 -32.30 12.34
C ILE A 382 22.33 -33.77 11.88
N GLU A 383 22.10 -33.99 10.59
CA GLU A 383 21.92 -35.32 10.00
C GLU A 383 23.22 -36.15 10.01
N LEU A 384 24.32 -35.55 9.52
CA LEU A 384 25.63 -36.22 9.43
C LEU A 384 26.31 -36.42 10.78
N ALA A 385 25.96 -35.65 11.77
CA ALA A 385 26.44 -35.73 13.15
C ALA A 385 27.98 -35.78 13.27
N PRO A 386 28.76 -34.89 12.63
CA PRO A 386 30.21 -34.96 12.73
C PRO A 386 30.67 -34.62 14.15
N PRO A 387 31.70 -35.33 14.69
CA PRO A 387 32.17 -35.12 16.07
C PRO A 387 32.59 -33.69 16.39
N GLN A 388 33.00 -32.90 15.38
CA GLN A 388 33.39 -31.51 15.52
C GLN A 388 32.21 -30.59 15.81
N GLU A 389 30.98 -31.03 15.51
CA GLU A 389 29.73 -30.30 15.72
C GLU A 389 28.90 -30.83 16.89
N ALA A 390 29.55 -31.51 17.84
CA ALA A 390 28.90 -32.08 19.03
C ALA A 390 28.04 -31.03 19.81
N ASP A 391 28.47 -29.78 19.84
CA ASP A 391 27.74 -28.70 20.50
C ASP A 391 26.39 -28.41 19.80
N LEU A 392 26.39 -28.35 18.46
CA LEU A 392 25.16 -28.15 17.66
C LEU A 392 24.18 -29.30 17.85
N LEU A 393 24.71 -30.55 17.87
CA LEU A 393 23.89 -31.74 18.11
C LEU A 393 23.29 -31.74 19.52
N ALA A 394 24.07 -31.34 20.52
CA ALA A 394 23.57 -31.29 21.89
C ALA A 394 22.53 -30.15 22.05
N LEU A 395 22.74 -28.97 21.41
CA LEU A 395 21.74 -27.90 21.33
C LEU A 395 20.46 -28.40 20.70
N HIS A 396 20.54 -29.12 19.59
CA HIS A 396 19.38 -29.70 18.91
C HIS A 396 18.63 -30.66 19.83
N ALA A 397 19.33 -31.57 20.53
CA ALA A 397 18.71 -32.52 21.45
C ALA A 397 18.01 -31.84 22.64
N LEU A 398 18.65 -30.82 23.23
CA LEU A 398 18.08 -30.07 24.34
C LEU A 398 16.85 -29.26 23.92
N LEU A 399 16.89 -28.61 22.78
CA LEU A 399 15.77 -27.80 22.28
C LEU A 399 14.61 -28.68 21.79
N GLU A 400 14.90 -29.87 21.25
CA GLU A 400 13.84 -30.85 20.94
C GLU A 400 13.20 -31.41 22.24
N LEU A 401 13.98 -31.62 23.31
CA LEU A 401 13.43 -31.94 24.63
C LEU A 401 12.51 -30.81 25.13
N ARG A 402 12.93 -29.56 25.00
CA ARG A 402 12.12 -28.38 25.34
C ARG A 402 10.84 -28.30 24.52
N ARG A 403 10.90 -28.54 23.24
CA ARG A 403 9.76 -28.56 22.32
C ARG A 403 8.71 -29.59 22.74
N ARG A 404 9.15 -30.80 23.12
CA ARG A 404 8.28 -31.85 23.66
C ARG A 404 7.64 -31.45 25.00
N TRP A 405 8.42 -30.80 25.86
CA TRP A 405 7.88 -30.25 27.13
C TRP A 405 6.75 -29.26 26.86
N ARG A 406 6.95 -28.31 25.95
CA ARG A 406 5.89 -27.34 25.57
C ARG A 406 4.67 -28.03 24.97
N GLN A 407 4.87 -29.04 24.15
CA GLN A 407 3.77 -29.85 23.62
C GLN A 407 2.96 -30.50 24.76
N GLY A 408 3.63 -30.98 25.79
CA GLY A 408 3.01 -31.47 27.02
C GLY A 408 2.24 -30.40 27.79
N GLN A 409 2.62 -29.12 27.64
CA GLN A 409 1.89 -27.96 28.20
C GLN A 409 0.75 -27.48 27.28
N GLY A 410 0.45 -28.17 26.18
CA GLY A 410 -0.63 -27.86 25.26
C GLY A 410 -0.20 -27.00 24.05
N ALA A 411 1.09 -26.83 23.80
CA ALA A 411 1.55 -26.11 22.61
C ALA A 411 1.04 -26.77 21.32
N GLN A 412 0.61 -25.94 20.35
CA GLN A 412 0.13 -26.38 19.07
C GLN A 412 1.28 -26.32 18.05
N LEU A 413 1.87 -27.46 17.73
CA LEU A 413 2.94 -27.57 16.74
C LEU A 413 2.33 -27.80 15.35
N MET A 414 2.76 -26.99 14.36
CA MET A 414 2.20 -27.00 13.01
C MET A 414 3.31 -26.92 11.98
N ASP A 415 4.03 -28.01 11.82
CA ASP A 415 5.08 -28.12 10.81
C ASP A 415 4.42 -28.38 9.44
N GLN A 416 4.60 -27.48 8.50
CA GLN A 416 4.08 -27.61 7.14
C GLN A 416 4.99 -26.87 6.15
N LEU A 417 4.90 -27.25 4.87
CA LEU A 417 5.53 -26.51 3.78
C LEU A 417 4.97 -25.09 3.71
N GLU A 418 5.83 -24.12 3.48
CA GLU A 418 5.45 -22.73 3.25
C GLU A 418 6.00 -22.25 1.92
N GLY A 419 5.09 -21.98 0.97
CA GLY A 419 5.43 -21.38 -0.30
C GLY A 419 5.37 -19.86 -0.24
N ARG A 420 6.40 -19.20 -0.76
CA ARG A 420 6.49 -17.75 -0.90
C ARG A 420 6.91 -17.40 -2.31
N ILE A 421 6.42 -16.27 -2.80
CA ILE A 421 6.89 -15.74 -4.07
C ILE A 421 8.02 -14.74 -3.78
N ARG A 422 9.17 -14.95 -4.41
CA ARG A 422 10.32 -14.06 -4.43
C ARG A 422 10.50 -13.47 -5.81
N VAL A 423 11.19 -12.37 -5.91
CA VAL A 423 11.50 -11.73 -7.19
C VAL A 423 12.99 -11.75 -7.42
N ASN A 424 13.41 -12.53 -8.42
CA ASN A 424 14.79 -12.65 -8.84
C ASN A 424 14.93 -12.17 -10.30
N GLY A 425 15.79 -11.17 -10.54
CA GLY A 425 16.02 -10.68 -11.91
C GLY A 425 14.76 -10.12 -12.62
N GLY A 426 13.72 -9.76 -11.85
CA GLY A 426 12.44 -9.26 -12.37
C GLY A 426 11.36 -10.34 -12.58
N SER A 427 11.68 -11.63 -12.40
CA SER A 427 10.73 -12.74 -12.48
C SER A 427 10.21 -13.14 -11.11
N ALA A 428 8.93 -13.49 -11.05
CA ALA A 428 8.29 -14.05 -9.86
C ALA A 428 8.61 -15.56 -9.76
N GLU A 429 9.33 -15.96 -8.72
CA GLU A 429 9.73 -17.34 -8.49
C GLU A 429 9.09 -17.89 -7.21
N LEU A 430 8.65 -19.13 -7.25
CA LEU A 430 8.13 -19.85 -6.09
C LEU A 430 9.29 -20.43 -5.29
N GLU A 431 9.45 -19.98 -4.06
CA GLU A 431 10.36 -20.56 -3.07
C GLU A 431 9.55 -21.38 -2.07
N ILE A 432 9.91 -22.64 -1.90
CA ILE A 432 9.26 -23.53 -0.92
C ILE A 432 10.21 -23.73 0.25
N THR A 433 9.74 -23.34 1.43
CA THR A 433 10.44 -23.60 2.69
C THR A 433 9.91 -24.86 3.34
N GLU A 434 10.79 -25.83 3.52
CA GLU A 434 10.47 -27.07 4.22
C GLU A 434 10.69 -26.93 5.73
N PRO A 435 9.83 -27.53 6.56
CA PRO A 435 10.13 -27.68 7.97
C PRO A 435 11.37 -28.57 8.15
N GLY A 436 12.31 -28.15 8.98
CA GLY A 436 13.56 -28.87 9.21
C GLY A 436 14.00 -28.86 10.67
N PRO A 437 14.93 -29.74 11.06
CA PRO A 437 15.48 -29.78 12.41
C PRO A 437 16.07 -28.45 12.85
N SER A 438 16.83 -27.79 11.99
CA SER A 438 17.47 -26.48 12.28
C SER A 438 16.45 -25.35 12.44
N ARG A 439 15.39 -25.32 11.63
CA ARG A 439 14.29 -24.34 11.79
C ARG A 439 13.54 -24.55 13.11
N ASN A 440 13.29 -25.78 13.49
CA ASN A 440 12.69 -26.11 14.76
C ASN A 440 13.61 -25.75 15.94
N LEU A 441 14.91 -25.99 15.80
CA LEU A 441 15.94 -25.63 16.77
C LEU A 441 15.94 -24.13 17.04
N VAL A 442 16.06 -23.31 15.98
CA VAL A 442 16.07 -21.84 16.11
C VAL A 442 14.74 -21.33 16.66
N ALA A 443 13.62 -21.79 16.12
CA ALA A 443 12.29 -21.37 16.59
C ALA A 443 12.09 -21.67 18.08
N GLU A 444 12.50 -22.87 18.53
CA GLU A 444 12.38 -23.26 19.94
C GLU A 444 13.30 -22.44 20.84
N ALA A 445 14.54 -22.15 20.41
CA ALA A 445 15.46 -21.27 21.12
C ALA A 445 14.89 -19.87 21.30
N MET A 446 14.28 -19.29 20.23
CA MET A 446 13.66 -17.96 20.28
C MET A 446 12.43 -17.93 21.20
N ILE A 447 11.62 -18.98 21.19
CA ILE A 447 10.49 -19.13 22.10
C ILE A 447 10.97 -19.27 23.55
N LEU A 448 12.03 -20.05 23.78
CA LEU A 448 12.63 -20.23 25.10
C LEU A 448 13.19 -18.92 25.65
N ALA A 449 13.93 -18.16 24.85
CA ALA A 449 14.44 -16.85 25.22
C ALA A 449 13.30 -15.89 25.64
N GLY A 450 12.24 -15.83 24.82
CA GLY A 450 11.07 -15.01 25.12
C GLY A 450 10.33 -15.44 26.40
N ALA A 451 10.27 -16.74 26.68
CA ALA A 451 9.67 -17.27 27.91
C ALA A 451 10.50 -16.90 29.15
N VAL A 452 11.83 -16.99 29.07
CA VAL A 452 12.75 -16.60 30.17
C VAL A 452 12.66 -15.10 30.47
N VAL A 453 12.65 -14.25 29.43
CA VAL A 453 12.50 -12.80 29.59
C VAL A 453 11.13 -12.46 30.19
N ALA A 454 10.07 -13.15 29.75
CA ALA A 454 8.74 -12.96 30.32
C ALA A 454 8.66 -13.36 31.80
N ASP A 455 9.28 -14.49 32.17
CA ASP A 455 9.36 -14.94 33.56
C ASP A 455 10.14 -13.95 34.44
N LEU A 456 11.28 -13.43 33.94
CA LEU A 456 12.02 -12.37 34.63
C LEU A 456 11.15 -11.12 34.82
N GLY A 457 10.43 -10.71 33.76
CA GLY A 457 9.50 -9.59 33.83
C GLY A 457 8.38 -9.79 34.84
N CYS A 458 7.82 -11.00 34.93
CA CYS A 458 6.80 -11.34 35.92
C CYS A 458 7.35 -11.28 37.34
N ARG A 459 8.53 -11.87 37.61
CA ARG A 459 9.17 -11.88 38.95
C ARG A 459 9.49 -10.49 39.47
N HIS A 460 9.82 -9.56 38.59
CA HIS A 460 10.21 -8.18 38.94
C HIS A 460 9.15 -7.14 38.60
N ALA A 461 7.92 -7.56 38.27
CA ALA A 461 6.79 -6.70 37.92
C ALA A 461 7.14 -5.65 36.82
N MET A 462 7.96 -6.03 35.84
CA MET A 462 8.39 -5.16 34.78
C MET A 462 7.29 -4.99 33.73
N ALA A 463 7.05 -3.76 33.31
CA ALA A 463 6.17 -3.48 32.18
C ALA A 463 6.87 -3.85 30.86
N LEU A 464 6.56 -5.02 30.31
CA LEU A 464 7.07 -5.51 29.03
C LEU A 464 5.92 -5.61 28.01
N PRO A 465 6.20 -5.59 26.68
CA PRO A 465 5.18 -5.84 25.67
C PRO A 465 4.86 -7.34 25.57
N TYR A 466 4.14 -7.85 26.57
CA TYR A 466 3.75 -9.26 26.62
C TYR A 466 2.84 -9.63 25.44
N ARG A 467 3.08 -10.80 24.86
CA ARG A 467 2.26 -11.38 23.80
C ARG A 467 1.34 -12.42 24.38
N ASN A 468 0.06 -12.09 24.44
CA ASN A 468 -0.98 -12.90 25.04
C ASN A 468 -1.88 -13.51 23.97
N GLN A 469 -2.36 -14.72 24.20
CA GLN A 469 -3.36 -15.35 23.34
C GLN A 469 -4.39 -16.06 24.21
N LEU A 470 -5.65 -15.68 24.02
CA LEU A 470 -6.74 -16.25 24.79
C LEU A 470 -6.87 -17.77 24.57
N PRO A 471 -7.29 -18.53 25.59
CA PRO A 471 -7.58 -19.94 25.44
C PRO A 471 -8.58 -20.21 24.32
N ALA A 472 -8.36 -21.27 23.56
CA ALA A 472 -9.23 -21.70 22.49
C ALA A 472 -9.85 -23.07 22.80
N THR A 473 -11.11 -23.25 22.44
CA THR A 473 -11.74 -24.56 22.45
C THR A 473 -11.36 -25.29 21.18
N LEU A 474 -10.44 -26.24 21.29
CA LEU A 474 -10.02 -27.09 20.17
C LEU A 474 -11.01 -28.24 19.94
N PRO A 475 -11.06 -28.81 18.71
CA PRO A 475 -11.74 -30.07 18.48
C PRO A 475 -11.20 -31.16 19.41
N SER A 476 -12.04 -32.10 19.80
CA SER A 476 -11.63 -33.22 20.65
C SER A 476 -10.52 -34.04 19.99
N GLN A 477 -9.75 -34.77 20.80
CA GLN A 477 -8.69 -35.65 20.27
C GLN A 477 -9.24 -36.68 19.29
N ALA A 478 -10.47 -37.18 19.52
CA ALA A 478 -11.13 -38.11 18.62
C ALA A 478 -11.44 -37.45 17.24
N GLU A 479 -11.96 -36.21 17.23
CA GLU A 479 -12.23 -35.47 16.00
C GLU A 479 -10.93 -35.14 15.25
N LEU A 480 -9.89 -34.70 15.97
CA LEU A 480 -8.58 -34.44 15.35
C LEU A 480 -7.92 -35.71 14.80
N SER A 481 -8.08 -36.85 15.50
CA SER A 481 -7.53 -38.15 15.04
C SER A 481 -8.28 -38.71 13.83
N ALA A 482 -9.54 -38.33 13.62
CA ALA A 482 -10.32 -38.68 12.43
C ALA A 482 -9.89 -37.89 11.17
N LEU A 483 -9.19 -36.75 11.34
CA LEU A 483 -8.63 -35.97 10.23
C LEU A 483 -7.23 -36.48 9.87
N PRO A 484 -6.85 -36.50 8.59
CA PRO A 484 -5.48 -36.76 8.18
C PRO A 484 -4.49 -35.85 8.90
N PRO A 485 -3.31 -36.34 9.27
CA PRO A 485 -2.25 -35.47 9.79
C PRO A 485 -1.80 -34.45 8.71
N GLY A 486 -1.23 -33.32 9.14
CA GLY A 486 -0.78 -32.27 8.23
C GLY A 486 -1.83 -31.20 7.98
N PRO A 487 -1.92 -30.62 6.74
CA PRO A 487 -2.65 -29.38 6.45
C PRO A 487 -4.12 -29.39 6.89
N VAL A 488 -4.83 -30.52 6.72
CA VAL A 488 -6.26 -30.63 7.08
C VAL A 488 -6.46 -30.47 8.60
N ARG A 489 -5.65 -31.19 9.39
CA ARG A 489 -5.69 -31.11 10.85
C ARG A 489 -5.24 -29.74 11.34
N HIS A 490 -4.19 -29.18 10.74
CA HIS A 490 -3.70 -27.82 11.04
C HIS A 490 -4.77 -26.76 10.77
N ALA A 491 -5.50 -26.86 9.65
CA ALA A 491 -6.60 -25.95 9.33
C ALA A 491 -7.76 -26.01 10.34
N ALA A 492 -8.07 -27.21 10.85
CA ALA A 492 -9.08 -27.40 11.88
C ALA A 492 -8.68 -26.74 13.20
N ILE A 493 -7.40 -26.85 13.61
CA ILE A 493 -6.84 -26.20 14.81
C ILE A 493 -6.77 -24.67 14.60
N LYS A 494 -6.16 -24.21 13.49
CA LYS A 494 -5.99 -22.78 13.16
C LYS A 494 -7.31 -22.00 13.19
N LYS A 495 -8.42 -22.62 12.77
CA LYS A 495 -9.76 -22.02 12.80
C LYS A 495 -10.21 -21.64 14.22
N CYS A 496 -9.77 -22.38 15.23
CA CYS A 496 -10.16 -22.17 16.64
C CYS A 496 -9.29 -21.15 17.35
N LEU A 497 -8.07 -20.88 16.84
CA LEU A 497 -7.11 -20.00 17.50
C LEU A 497 -7.50 -18.53 17.35
N GLY A 498 -7.53 -17.82 18.47
CA GLY A 498 -7.66 -16.36 18.52
C GLY A 498 -6.38 -15.64 18.09
N ARG A 499 -6.48 -14.34 17.79
CA ARG A 499 -5.32 -13.50 17.51
C ARG A 499 -4.52 -13.24 18.77
N GLY A 500 -3.19 -13.16 18.65
CA GLY A 500 -2.33 -12.67 19.71
C GLY A 500 -2.55 -11.17 19.95
N LEU A 501 -2.51 -10.78 21.23
CA LEU A 501 -2.65 -9.40 21.69
C LEU A 501 -1.35 -8.96 22.35
N THR A 502 -1.00 -7.68 22.23
CA THR A 502 0.11 -7.08 22.99
C THR A 502 -0.44 -6.31 24.18
N SER A 503 0.12 -6.52 25.36
CA SER A 503 -0.32 -5.91 26.62
C SER A 503 0.86 -5.69 27.56
N THR A 504 0.77 -4.75 28.47
CA THR A 504 1.75 -4.55 29.55
C THR A 504 1.54 -5.50 30.73
N THR A 505 0.46 -6.28 30.71
CA THR A 505 0.12 -7.26 31.73
C THR A 505 0.41 -8.67 31.21
N PRO A 506 1.19 -9.50 31.94
CA PRO A 506 1.47 -10.86 31.52
C PRO A 506 0.21 -11.72 31.55
N ALA A 507 0.01 -12.52 30.51
CA ALA A 507 -1.01 -13.55 30.45
C ALA A 507 -0.56 -14.70 29.53
N ALA A 508 -1.26 -15.82 29.59
CA ALA A 508 -0.90 -17.01 28.84
C ALA A 508 -0.92 -16.80 27.31
N HIS A 509 -0.02 -17.45 26.62
CA HIS A 509 -0.03 -17.58 25.17
C HIS A 509 -0.45 -19.00 24.79
N PHE A 510 -1.72 -19.19 24.48
CA PHE A 510 -2.35 -20.51 24.32
C PHE A 510 -1.60 -21.41 23.34
N SER A 511 -1.39 -20.97 22.10
CA SER A 511 -0.78 -21.82 21.07
C SER A 511 0.69 -22.13 21.32
N LEU A 512 1.39 -21.35 22.16
CA LEU A 512 2.77 -21.66 22.58
C LEU A 512 2.84 -22.58 23.81
N GLY A 513 1.74 -22.80 24.52
CA GLY A 513 1.74 -23.57 25.77
C GLY A 513 2.53 -22.88 26.89
N LEU A 514 2.52 -21.54 26.95
CA LEU A 514 3.30 -20.76 27.89
C LEU A 514 2.39 -19.87 28.76
N GLN A 515 2.75 -19.71 30.04
CA GLN A 515 2.01 -18.86 30.98
C GLN A 515 2.27 -17.37 30.78
N ALA A 516 3.41 -17.00 30.23
CA ALA A 516 3.76 -15.66 29.79
C ALA A 516 4.76 -15.75 28.64
N TYR A 517 4.72 -14.79 27.73
CA TYR A 517 5.64 -14.73 26.59
C TYR A 517 5.89 -13.28 26.17
N VAL A 518 7.12 -12.99 25.78
CA VAL A 518 7.56 -11.70 25.22
C VAL A 518 8.38 -11.97 23.96
N GLN A 519 8.19 -11.19 22.92
CA GLN A 519 9.13 -11.17 21.80
C GLN A 519 10.34 -10.34 22.21
N ALA A 520 11.54 -10.95 22.17
CA ALA A 520 12.77 -10.31 22.67
C ALA A 520 14.01 -10.61 21.83
N THR A 521 13.85 -11.30 20.67
CA THR A 521 14.96 -11.93 19.95
C THR A 521 15.28 -11.31 18.59
N SER A 522 14.61 -10.22 18.21
CA SER A 522 14.85 -9.58 16.91
C SER A 522 14.80 -8.05 16.99
N PRO A 523 15.64 -7.40 17.80
CA PRO A 523 15.62 -5.95 18.03
C PRO A 523 16.09 -5.13 16.81
N ILE A 524 16.77 -5.72 15.84
CA ILE A 524 17.19 -5.05 14.61
C ILE A 524 15.95 -4.76 13.73
N ARG A 525 14.95 -5.64 13.79
CA ARG A 525 13.77 -5.61 12.90
C ARG A 525 12.43 -5.50 13.60
N ARG A 526 12.36 -5.48 14.92
CA ARG A 526 11.13 -5.27 15.71
C ARG A 526 11.40 -4.28 16.85
N TYR A 527 10.73 -3.14 16.81
CA TYR A 527 10.91 -2.11 17.83
C TYR A 527 10.50 -2.56 19.23
N GLY A 528 9.47 -3.42 19.34
CA GLY A 528 9.05 -3.99 20.62
C GLY A 528 10.17 -4.75 21.35
N ASP A 529 11.02 -5.46 20.63
CA ASP A 529 12.15 -6.21 21.17
C ASP A 529 13.24 -5.27 21.70
N LEU A 530 13.44 -4.13 21.04
CA LEU A 530 14.32 -3.06 21.53
C LEU A 530 13.80 -2.43 22.84
N LEU A 531 12.46 -2.24 22.95
CA LEU A 531 11.84 -1.78 24.19
C LEU A 531 12.06 -2.77 25.33
N VAL A 532 12.01 -4.08 25.06
CA VAL A 532 12.34 -5.12 26.04
C VAL A 532 13.77 -4.96 26.53
N GLN A 533 14.74 -4.80 25.63
CA GLN A 533 16.15 -4.60 26.01
C GLN A 533 16.36 -3.36 26.88
N ARG A 534 15.64 -2.27 26.62
CA ARG A 534 15.68 -1.06 27.45
C ARG A 534 15.14 -1.29 28.87
N GLN A 535 14.05 -2.03 29.01
CA GLN A 535 13.52 -2.40 30.33
C GLN A 535 14.51 -3.31 31.09
N LEU A 536 15.11 -4.28 30.40
CA LEU A 536 16.15 -5.14 30.96
C LEU A 536 17.38 -4.32 31.39
N LEU A 537 17.78 -3.33 30.59
CA LEU A 537 18.89 -2.45 30.91
C LEU A 537 18.62 -1.62 32.16
N ALA A 538 17.47 -0.96 32.23
CA ALA A 538 17.06 -0.18 33.39
C ALA A 538 17.05 -1.06 34.66
N HIS A 539 16.46 -2.25 34.58
CA HIS A 539 16.44 -3.20 35.68
C HIS A 539 17.85 -3.64 36.12
N SER A 540 18.72 -3.97 35.16
CA SER A 540 20.10 -4.42 35.48
C SER A 540 20.97 -3.34 36.11
N GLN A 541 20.68 -2.08 35.82
CA GLN A 541 21.38 -0.92 36.39
C GLN A 541 20.73 -0.36 37.67
N GLY A 542 19.64 -0.95 38.14
CA GLY A 542 18.88 -0.45 39.27
C GLY A 542 18.22 0.90 39.03
N LEU A 543 17.98 1.25 37.75
CA LEU A 543 17.22 2.42 37.35
C LEU A 543 15.72 2.09 37.34
N ASP A 544 14.87 3.13 37.45
CA ASP A 544 13.43 2.96 37.33
C ASP A 544 13.04 2.56 35.90
N PRO A 545 12.49 1.37 35.65
CA PRO A 545 11.98 0.99 34.34
C PRO A 545 10.77 1.87 33.95
N LEU A 546 10.45 1.90 32.68
CA LEU A 546 9.21 2.56 32.21
C LEU A 546 8.00 1.99 32.95
N SER A 547 7.09 2.87 33.34
CA SER A 547 5.81 2.46 33.91
C SER A 547 4.93 1.72 32.91
N SER A 548 3.91 1.03 33.40
CA SER A 548 2.92 0.34 32.53
C SER A 548 2.23 1.28 31.56
N ASP A 549 1.89 2.50 32.01
CA ASP A 549 1.23 3.51 31.16
C ASP A 549 2.19 4.05 30.08
N ALA A 550 3.44 4.33 30.43
CA ALA A 550 4.45 4.78 29.47
C ALA A 550 4.75 3.70 28.43
N MET A 551 4.86 2.43 28.86
CA MET A 551 5.04 1.30 27.95
C MET A 551 3.83 1.13 27.03
N LEU A 552 2.60 1.24 27.55
CA LEU A 552 1.38 1.14 26.76
C LEU A 552 1.30 2.25 25.68
N ASP A 553 1.70 3.47 26.01
CA ASP A 553 1.78 4.59 25.06
C ASP A 553 2.76 4.27 23.92
N LEU A 554 3.94 3.72 24.21
CA LEU A 554 4.92 3.30 23.20
C LEU A 554 4.39 2.14 22.33
N ILE A 555 3.72 1.15 22.95
CA ILE A 555 3.06 0.06 22.22
C ILE A 555 2.04 0.62 21.23
N ASN A 556 1.18 1.53 21.67
CA ASN A 556 0.15 2.14 20.81
C ASN A 556 0.77 2.93 19.64
N LYS A 557 1.85 3.65 19.89
CA LYS A 557 2.58 4.40 18.85
C LYS A 557 3.20 3.49 17.79
N MET A 558 3.91 2.44 18.21
CA MET A 558 4.55 1.51 17.25
C MET A 558 3.53 0.63 16.51
N GLU A 559 2.37 0.32 17.12
CA GLU A 559 1.33 -0.52 16.49
C GLU A 559 0.77 0.10 15.21
N ILE A 560 0.80 1.42 15.06
CA ILE A 560 0.36 2.10 13.84
C ILE A 560 1.23 1.64 12.67
N GLY A 561 2.56 1.73 12.80
CA GLY A 561 3.50 1.27 11.79
C GLY A 561 3.41 -0.23 11.54
N ILE A 562 3.29 -1.04 12.59
CA ILE A 562 3.15 -2.50 12.46
C ILE A 562 1.89 -2.86 11.66
N ARG A 563 0.76 -2.20 11.89
CA ARG A 563 -0.47 -2.45 11.12
C ARG A 563 -0.32 -2.07 9.66
N GLN A 564 0.36 -0.95 9.37
CA GLN A 564 0.71 -0.55 8.00
C GLN A 564 1.63 -1.59 7.36
N ALA A 565 2.70 -2.01 8.03
CA ALA A 565 3.61 -3.03 7.54
C ALA A 565 2.89 -4.34 7.20
N VAL A 566 1.97 -4.80 8.07
CA VAL A 566 1.15 -6.00 7.82
C VAL A 566 0.24 -5.82 6.60
N ALA A 567 -0.36 -4.65 6.42
CA ALA A 567 -1.23 -4.38 5.27
C ALA A 567 -0.43 -4.40 3.96
N ILE A 568 0.72 -3.71 3.93
CA ILE A 568 1.62 -3.67 2.77
C ILE A 568 2.16 -5.08 2.43
N SER A 569 2.65 -5.82 3.44
CA SER A 569 3.12 -7.19 3.25
C SER A 569 2.06 -8.12 2.64
N ARG A 570 0.80 -7.97 3.07
CA ARG A 570 -0.31 -8.76 2.51
C ARG A 570 -0.65 -8.36 1.09
N GLU A 571 -0.59 -7.08 0.78
CA GLU A 571 -0.79 -6.57 -0.58
C GLU A 571 0.34 -7.07 -1.49
N ASP A 572 1.59 -6.97 -1.07
CA ASP A 572 2.76 -7.45 -1.80
C ASP A 572 2.67 -8.96 -2.09
N GLN A 573 2.41 -9.76 -1.05
CA GLN A 573 2.27 -11.21 -1.21
C GLN A 573 1.13 -11.57 -2.16
N ARG A 574 -0.01 -10.88 -2.07
CA ARG A 574 -1.16 -11.09 -2.95
C ARG A 574 -0.85 -10.66 -4.38
N HIS A 575 -0.21 -9.51 -4.57
CA HIS A 575 0.20 -9.02 -5.88
C HIS A 575 1.15 -9.99 -6.57
N TRP A 576 2.23 -10.41 -5.91
CA TRP A 576 3.21 -11.30 -6.50
C TRP A 576 2.67 -12.72 -6.71
N GLN A 577 1.75 -13.17 -5.88
CA GLN A 577 1.01 -14.39 -6.10
C GLN A 577 0.17 -14.29 -7.39
N GLN A 578 -0.48 -13.16 -7.64
CA GLN A 578 -1.22 -12.92 -8.88
C GLN A 578 -0.29 -12.88 -10.08
N VAL A 579 0.83 -12.16 -10.02
CA VAL A 579 1.86 -12.13 -11.09
C VAL A 579 2.35 -13.55 -11.42
N TRP A 580 2.64 -14.34 -10.39
CA TRP A 580 3.05 -15.73 -10.59
C TRP A 580 1.96 -16.57 -11.28
N PHE A 581 0.71 -16.42 -10.90
CA PHE A 581 -0.42 -17.12 -11.54
C PHE A 581 -0.73 -16.59 -12.95
N GLU A 582 -0.40 -15.34 -13.30
CA GLU A 582 -0.46 -14.83 -14.68
C GLU A 582 0.46 -15.64 -15.58
N ASP A 583 1.71 -15.85 -15.15
CA ASP A 583 2.70 -16.64 -15.89
C ASP A 583 2.34 -18.13 -15.93
N HIS A 584 1.56 -18.62 -14.96
CA HIS A 584 1.16 -20.03 -14.82
C HIS A 584 -0.35 -20.24 -15.03
N SER A 585 -1.01 -19.37 -15.82
CA SER A 585 -2.47 -19.37 -15.97
C SER A 585 -3.08 -20.66 -16.53
N GLN A 586 -2.29 -21.50 -17.21
CA GLN A 586 -2.69 -22.81 -17.74
C GLN A 586 -2.37 -23.96 -16.77
N GLY A 587 -1.79 -23.69 -15.63
CA GLY A 587 -1.40 -24.67 -14.63
C GLY A 587 -2.58 -25.40 -14.01
N GLN A 588 -2.32 -26.62 -13.55
CA GLN A 588 -3.27 -27.45 -12.81
C GLN A 588 -2.50 -28.09 -11.66
N TRP A 589 -3.04 -27.96 -10.46
CA TRP A 589 -2.37 -28.44 -9.26
C TRP A 589 -3.28 -29.37 -8.47
N PRO A 590 -2.78 -30.54 -8.04
CA PRO A 590 -3.44 -31.35 -7.03
C PRO A 590 -3.66 -30.52 -5.76
N ALA A 591 -4.87 -30.54 -5.24
CA ALA A 591 -5.24 -29.78 -4.07
C ALA A 591 -6.08 -30.62 -3.11
N ILE A 592 -6.00 -30.31 -1.83
CA ILE A 592 -6.79 -30.97 -0.78
C ILE A 592 -7.73 -29.92 -0.18
N PHE A 593 -9.03 -30.24 -0.14
CA PHE A 593 -10.01 -29.36 0.50
C PHE A 593 -9.79 -29.34 2.03
N LEU A 594 -9.66 -28.15 2.57
CA LEU A 594 -9.45 -27.95 4.00
C LEU A 594 -10.76 -27.64 4.74
N ARG A 595 -11.45 -26.60 4.30
CA ARG A 595 -12.70 -26.14 4.90
C ARG A 595 -13.41 -25.11 4.05
N TRP A 596 -14.66 -24.86 4.32
CA TRP A 596 -15.40 -23.73 3.75
C TRP A 596 -14.98 -22.41 4.39
N LEU A 597 -14.79 -21.38 3.56
CA LEU A 597 -14.65 -19.98 3.95
C LEU A 597 -16.02 -19.29 3.94
N ARG A 598 -16.76 -19.42 2.84
CA ARG A 598 -18.10 -18.93 2.63
C ARG A 598 -18.90 -19.96 1.82
N PRO A 599 -19.62 -20.87 2.49
CA PRO A 599 -20.35 -21.94 1.80
C PRO A 599 -21.38 -21.45 0.80
N GLN A 600 -22.07 -20.35 1.12
CA GLN A 600 -23.08 -19.73 0.25
C GLN A 600 -22.52 -19.22 -1.09
N ASP A 601 -21.23 -18.89 -1.13
CA ASP A 601 -20.52 -18.43 -2.32
C ASP A 601 -19.68 -19.53 -2.96
N GLN A 602 -19.83 -20.78 -2.51
CA GLN A 602 -19.01 -21.93 -2.90
C GLN A 602 -17.49 -21.70 -2.70
N LEU A 603 -17.12 -20.76 -1.81
CA LEU A 603 -15.72 -20.41 -1.55
C LEU A 603 -15.14 -21.30 -0.45
N GLY A 604 -14.23 -22.17 -0.82
CA GLY A 604 -13.47 -23.05 0.06
C GLY A 604 -12.02 -22.62 0.21
N LEU A 605 -11.35 -23.17 1.23
CA LEU A 605 -9.90 -23.13 1.39
C LEU A 605 -9.34 -24.47 0.98
N VAL A 606 -8.38 -24.49 0.08
CA VAL A 606 -7.68 -25.69 -0.38
C VAL A 606 -6.19 -25.55 -0.12
N HIS A 607 -5.53 -26.66 0.19
CA HIS A 607 -4.07 -26.74 0.29
C HIS A 607 -3.50 -27.31 -0.99
N VAL A 608 -2.47 -26.68 -1.52
CA VAL A 608 -1.70 -27.15 -2.68
C VAL A 608 -0.28 -27.44 -2.23
N GLU A 609 0.02 -28.71 -2.08
CA GLU A 609 1.32 -29.16 -1.55
C GLU A 609 2.48 -28.74 -2.44
N GLU A 610 2.35 -28.86 -3.77
CA GLU A 610 3.35 -28.42 -4.74
C GLU A 610 3.68 -26.93 -4.68
N LEU A 611 2.77 -26.12 -4.14
CA LEU A 611 2.97 -24.68 -3.96
C LEU A 611 3.28 -24.30 -2.51
N GLY A 612 3.10 -25.23 -1.56
CA GLY A 612 3.19 -24.93 -0.13
C GLY A 612 2.17 -23.87 0.34
N MET A 613 1.02 -23.77 -0.31
CA MET A 613 0.05 -22.68 -0.09
C MET A 613 -1.35 -23.17 0.24
N ASP A 614 -1.99 -22.42 1.15
CA ASP A 614 -3.43 -22.49 1.39
C ASP A 614 -4.12 -21.41 0.56
N LEU A 615 -4.97 -21.80 -0.41
CA LEU A 615 -5.57 -20.90 -1.39
C LEU A 615 -7.11 -20.92 -1.30
N ALA A 616 -7.73 -19.74 -1.48
CA ALA A 616 -9.17 -19.64 -1.60
C ALA A 616 -9.60 -19.96 -3.04
N ALA A 617 -10.54 -20.88 -3.21
CA ALA A 617 -11.03 -21.31 -4.51
C ALA A 617 -12.53 -21.56 -4.51
N GLU A 618 -13.16 -21.39 -5.68
CA GLU A 618 -14.51 -21.90 -5.93
C GLU A 618 -14.46 -23.43 -5.93
N CYS A 619 -15.21 -24.06 -5.05
CA CYS A 619 -15.23 -25.51 -4.86
C CYS A 619 -16.62 -26.11 -5.16
N PRO A 620 -16.70 -27.36 -5.60
CA PRO A 620 -17.97 -28.06 -5.76
C PRO A 620 -18.77 -28.12 -4.46
N ASP A 621 -20.10 -28.07 -4.57
CA ASP A 621 -20.98 -28.19 -3.41
C ASP A 621 -20.72 -29.50 -2.65
N GLY A 622 -20.81 -29.44 -1.33
CA GLY A 622 -20.73 -30.61 -0.47
C GLY A 622 -19.31 -31.15 -0.24
N CYS A 623 -18.25 -30.44 -0.68
CA CYS A 623 -16.87 -30.84 -0.39
C CYS A 623 -16.64 -31.03 1.10
N GLN A 624 -15.94 -32.11 1.43
CA GLN A 624 -15.57 -32.50 2.80
C GLN A 624 -14.06 -32.31 3.03
N PRO A 625 -13.62 -32.02 4.26
CA PRO A 625 -12.19 -31.96 4.59
C PRO A 625 -11.45 -33.23 4.12
N ALA A 626 -10.24 -33.03 3.60
CA ALA A 626 -9.40 -34.06 2.99
C ALA A 626 -9.84 -34.58 1.59
N GLN A 627 -10.87 -34.00 0.99
CA GLN A 627 -11.24 -34.35 -0.38
C GLN A 627 -10.19 -33.84 -1.37
N ASN A 628 -9.75 -34.74 -2.27
CA ASN A 628 -8.83 -34.36 -3.35
C ASN A 628 -9.57 -33.61 -4.45
N LEU A 629 -8.96 -32.55 -4.92
CA LEU A 629 -9.44 -31.67 -5.97
C LEU A 629 -8.30 -31.32 -6.92
N VAL A 630 -8.63 -30.75 -8.07
CA VAL A 630 -7.66 -30.15 -9.00
C VAL A 630 -7.94 -28.66 -9.09
N LEU A 631 -6.95 -27.85 -8.70
CA LEU A 631 -7.00 -26.39 -8.74
C LEU A 631 -6.59 -25.86 -10.11
N ARG A 632 -7.30 -24.87 -10.63
CA ARG A 632 -6.99 -24.15 -11.88
C ARG A 632 -7.23 -22.65 -11.71
N VAL A 633 -6.53 -21.85 -12.53
CA VAL A 633 -6.79 -20.43 -12.64
C VAL A 633 -8.02 -20.20 -13.52
N GLN A 634 -9.01 -19.46 -13.01
CA GLN A 634 -10.19 -19.04 -13.77
C GLN A 634 -10.03 -17.63 -14.31
N LEU A 635 -9.46 -16.73 -13.50
CA LEU A 635 -9.20 -15.33 -13.85
C LEU A 635 -8.04 -14.84 -12.99
N VAL A 636 -7.11 -14.15 -13.62
CA VAL A 636 -6.05 -13.43 -12.91
C VAL A 636 -5.76 -12.10 -13.60
N ASP A 637 -5.60 -11.03 -12.82
CA ASP A 637 -5.21 -9.69 -13.27
C ASP A 637 -4.58 -8.97 -12.07
N SER A 638 -3.25 -8.91 -12.04
CA SER A 638 -2.47 -8.36 -10.92
C SER A 638 -2.67 -6.85 -10.75
N LEU A 639 -2.92 -6.10 -11.83
CA LEU A 639 -3.20 -4.67 -11.78
C LEU A 639 -4.61 -4.36 -11.29
N ARG A 640 -5.55 -5.27 -11.48
CA ARG A 640 -6.92 -5.17 -10.94
C ARG A 640 -7.09 -5.81 -9.58
N ASP A 641 -6.01 -6.37 -9.01
CA ASP A 641 -6.05 -7.14 -7.75
C ASP A 641 -7.10 -8.27 -7.80
N GLN A 642 -7.09 -9.04 -8.90
CA GLN A 642 -8.03 -10.12 -9.13
C GLN A 642 -7.31 -11.47 -9.26
N LEU A 643 -7.70 -12.42 -8.43
CA LEU A 643 -7.35 -13.83 -8.57
C LEU A 643 -8.59 -14.66 -8.26
N ARG A 644 -9.06 -15.39 -9.24
CA ARG A 644 -10.15 -16.36 -9.08
C ARG A 644 -9.61 -17.74 -9.44
N LEU A 645 -9.61 -18.61 -8.47
CA LEU A 645 -9.21 -19.99 -8.60
C LEU A 645 -10.44 -20.88 -8.52
N ARG A 646 -10.43 -21.98 -9.27
CA ARG A 646 -11.49 -22.97 -9.25
C ARG A 646 -10.91 -24.35 -8.99
N ALA A 647 -11.48 -25.05 -8.04
CA ALA A 647 -11.15 -26.43 -7.74
C ALA A 647 -12.27 -27.35 -8.23
N THR A 648 -11.92 -28.43 -8.90
CA THR A 648 -12.84 -29.45 -9.42
C THR A 648 -12.46 -30.81 -8.90
N ALA A 649 -13.41 -31.76 -8.89
CA ALA A 649 -13.17 -33.14 -8.46
C ALA A 649 -12.32 -33.89 -9.47
#